data_468997cbd821d45f4bf6b72cc72cc3c9
#
_entry.id   468997cbd821d45f4bf6b72cc72cc3c9
#
_cell.length_a   1.000
_cell.length_b   1.000
_cell.length_c   1.000
_cell.angle_alpha   90.00
_cell.angle_beta   90.00
_cell.angle_gamma   90.00
#
_symmetry.space_group_name_H-M   'P 1'
#
loop_
_entity.id
_entity.type
_entity.pdbx_description
1 polymer ?
#
loop_
_entity_poly.entity_id
_entity_poly.type
_entity_poly.pdbx_seq_one_letter_code
_entity_poly.pdbx_strand_id
1 'polypeptide(L)'
;MNRLFLYVSLLFILSTSAQQVIVVNKSDKQPIPGVAVYNDIKTKTAITDFDGNVDLDSYSLQDKIHFQHLSYHKISIQKLNVQDTIFLSPKATSLNEVVISASKFEQSKKEVPQNIISITPEDIQLSNPQTSADLLNNSGRVFVQKSQLGGGSPMIRGFSTNRLLIMVDGVRLNNAIFRGGNVQNVLSINPFNVEKTEVILGSGSVIYGSDAIGGVMNFYTTTPKLSESVTPNLTARSTVRYASATNEKTAHLDFNLGFQKWGFHSSVSVSDFGDLKMGTNGHDDYLSLHYSEHINGQDVMVSNTTPRVQKFTNFRQMHLAQKVLYKANEDLKFDLGLHYSTTSDYPRYDRLANYDSEGILHFAEWNYGPQDWFLANLQMTKLSSGSSLYDKIKISSAYQNFKECRINRKFNSDTRKIREENVDALSLNFDFYKSLSNWSNISYGAEYIYNRVGSSAYKTNIDTNVSERIATRYPNDSKWQTLAAYLSHKYKPNSKLTIQSGIRYNYVTIDADLTENSAFYNLPFITADLETSALTGTLGLSWNPNPIFLWKLNATTAFRAPNIDDIGKIFDPQEGLVVVPNGNLKPEYAYGGELGVTINVKESIVFDCSAYYTYLENALVRKSFEIHGISEMFYDGEISEVQAIQNASQSWIYGFEADLKIRFSKALKFTTQYSYVHGVQEETPGVELPVRHVAPVFGDAHLIWKHNKFQLDGFINYNGELRSSDISAELADSIFALDAQGNPYAPSWYTLNLRTQFDFNKSLSAVGTIENITNQRYRTFSSGISAPGTNLICAITYKF
;
A
#
# COMPACT_ATOMS: atom_id res chain seq x y z
N MET A 1 -63.92 -60.69 32.83
CA MET A 1 -64.41 -60.80 31.45
C MET A 1 -64.10 -59.50 30.77
N ASN A 2 -63.44 -59.58 29.63
CA ASN A 2 -63.15 -58.57 28.59
C ASN A 2 -62.07 -57.51 28.87
N ARG A 3 -60.88 -57.85 28.45
CA ARG A 3 -60.06 -57.35 27.35
C ARG A 3 -60.27 -55.87 26.98
N LEU A 4 -59.34 -55.03 27.41
CA LEU A 4 -59.06 -53.81 26.68
C LEU A 4 -57.54 -53.83 26.41
N PHE A 5 -57.24 -54.23 25.18
CA PHE A 5 -55.85 -54.09 24.61
C PHE A 5 -55.65 -52.61 24.33
N LEU A 6 -54.79 -52.00 25.12
CA LEU A 6 -54.33 -50.67 24.86
C LEU A 6 -53.14 -50.77 23.92
N TYR A 7 -53.38 -50.40 22.64
CA TYR A 7 -52.30 -50.16 21.66
C TYR A 7 -51.48 -48.94 22.14
N VAL A 8 -50.38 -49.21 22.79
CA VAL A 8 -49.33 -48.24 22.92
C VAL A 8 -48.56 -48.21 21.59
N SER A 9 -49.03 -47.41 20.67
CA SER A 9 -48.25 -47.06 19.52
C SER A 9 -47.02 -46.29 20.02
N LEU A 10 -45.88 -46.98 20.06
CA LEU A 10 -44.56 -46.34 20.20
C LEU A 10 -44.35 -45.54 18.92
N LEU A 11 -44.72 -44.27 18.93
CA LEU A 11 -44.21 -43.29 17.96
C LEU A 11 -42.71 -43.15 18.27
N PHE A 12 -41.90 -43.97 17.56
CA PHE A 12 -40.53 -43.65 17.27
C PHE A 12 -40.53 -42.35 16.44
N ILE A 13 -40.43 -41.21 17.10
CA ILE A 13 -40.02 -40.00 16.48
C ILE A 13 -38.57 -40.25 16.09
N LEU A 14 -38.34 -40.71 14.86
CA LEU A 14 -37.06 -40.60 14.20
C LEU A 14 -36.78 -39.13 14.10
N SER A 15 -36.12 -38.58 15.11
CA SER A 15 -35.44 -37.30 14.97
C SER A 15 -34.41 -37.49 13.86
N THR A 16 -34.78 -37.13 12.66
CA THR A 16 -33.78 -36.90 11.61
C THR A 16 -33.01 -35.68 12.08
N SER A 17 -31.97 -35.91 12.89
CA SER A 17 -31.01 -34.84 13.12
C SER A 17 -30.32 -34.57 11.79
N ALA A 18 -30.60 -33.40 11.22
CA ALA A 18 -29.82 -32.90 10.09
C ALA A 18 -28.34 -33.02 10.45
N GLN A 19 -27.55 -33.73 9.61
CA GLN A 19 -26.11 -33.84 9.83
C GLN A 19 -25.45 -32.54 9.37
N GLN A 20 -25.50 -31.53 10.25
CA GLN A 20 -24.77 -30.27 10.07
C GLN A 20 -23.30 -30.51 10.42
N VAL A 21 -22.39 -30.11 9.52
CA VAL A 21 -20.95 -30.26 9.70
C VAL A 21 -20.30 -28.87 9.62
N ILE A 22 -19.45 -28.57 10.57
CA ILE A 22 -18.65 -27.34 10.55
C ILE A 22 -17.27 -27.61 9.93
N VAL A 23 -16.85 -26.75 8.99
CA VAL A 23 -15.54 -26.82 8.37
C VAL A 23 -14.66 -25.69 8.91
N VAL A 24 -13.54 -26.06 9.54
CA VAL A 24 -12.66 -25.10 10.21
C VAL A 24 -11.22 -25.26 9.76
N ASN A 25 -10.45 -24.17 9.88
CA ASN A 25 -9.01 -24.17 9.66
C ASN A 25 -8.29 -24.97 10.76
N LYS A 26 -7.47 -25.91 10.36
CA LYS A 26 -6.73 -26.79 11.29
C LYS A 26 -5.80 -26.02 12.23
N SER A 27 -5.26 -24.86 11.80
CA SER A 27 -4.23 -24.10 12.53
C SER A 27 -4.81 -23.24 13.64
N ASP A 28 -5.88 -22.47 13.38
CA ASP A 28 -6.47 -21.49 14.28
C ASP A 28 -7.91 -21.78 14.68
N LYS A 29 -8.50 -22.87 14.17
CA LYS A 29 -9.87 -23.32 14.45
C LYS A 29 -10.96 -22.36 13.98
N GLN A 30 -10.63 -21.36 13.15
CA GLN A 30 -11.65 -20.46 12.61
C GLN A 30 -12.49 -21.13 11.53
N PRO A 31 -13.80 -20.83 11.46
CA PRO A 31 -14.68 -21.33 10.41
C PRO A 31 -14.17 -20.96 9.02
N ILE A 32 -14.38 -21.83 8.04
CA ILE A 32 -14.00 -21.57 6.65
C ILE A 32 -15.30 -21.45 5.85
N PRO A 33 -15.71 -20.22 5.49
CA PRO A 33 -16.84 -20.01 4.58
C PRO A 33 -16.43 -20.32 3.14
N GLY A 34 -17.41 -20.69 2.31
CA GLY A 34 -17.18 -20.87 0.87
C GLY A 34 -16.50 -22.20 0.49
N VAL A 35 -16.39 -23.15 1.40
CA VAL A 35 -15.90 -24.48 1.07
C VAL A 35 -16.93 -25.19 0.19
N ALA A 36 -16.53 -25.54 -1.03
CA ALA A 36 -17.33 -26.36 -1.93
C ALA A 36 -17.36 -27.81 -1.44
N VAL A 37 -18.54 -28.33 -1.16
CA VAL A 37 -18.80 -29.70 -0.72
C VAL A 37 -19.56 -30.42 -1.80
N TYR A 38 -19.07 -31.57 -2.29
CA TYR A 38 -19.67 -32.28 -3.39
C TYR A 38 -19.32 -33.80 -3.37
N ASN A 39 -20.16 -34.64 -3.99
CA ASN A 39 -19.90 -36.04 -4.16
C ASN A 39 -19.03 -36.32 -5.43
N ASP A 40 -18.49 -37.53 -5.58
CA ASP A 40 -17.59 -37.92 -6.69
C ASP A 40 -18.14 -37.55 -8.07
N ILE A 41 -19.42 -37.75 -8.30
CA ILE A 41 -20.11 -37.49 -9.59
C ILE A 41 -20.67 -36.07 -9.69
N LYS A 42 -20.49 -35.23 -8.66
CA LYS A 42 -20.95 -33.83 -8.58
C LYS A 42 -22.46 -33.62 -8.83
N THR A 43 -23.26 -34.61 -8.56
CA THR A 43 -24.73 -34.49 -8.63
C THR A 43 -25.32 -33.79 -7.39
N LYS A 44 -24.55 -33.75 -6.30
CA LYS A 44 -24.91 -33.10 -5.07
C LYS A 44 -23.79 -32.15 -4.73
N THR A 45 -24.14 -30.87 -4.51
CA THR A 45 -23.19 -29.80 -4.20
C THR A 45 -23.77 -28.89 -3.12
N ALA A 46 -22.92 -28.46 -2.17
CA ALA A 46 -23.24 -27.48 -1.16
C ALA A 46 -22.04 -26.56 -0.94
N ILE A 47 -22.23 -25.44 -0.26
CA ILE A 47 -21.16 -24.51 0.07
C ILE A 47 -21.31 -24.15 1.55
N THR A 48 -20.21 -24.09 2.31
CA THR A 48 -20.25 -23.68 3.70
C THR A 48 -20.62 -22.20 3.82
N ASP A 49 -21.44 -21.89 4.83
CA ASP A 49 -21.85 -20.55 5.20
C ASP A 49 -20.71 -19.75 5.88
N PHE A 50 -21.00 -18.58 6.45
CA PHE A 50 -19.98 -17.75 7.15
C PHE A 50 -19.45 -18.39 8.44
N ASP A 51 -20.18 -19.31 9.03
CA ASP A 51 -19.76 -20.07 10.21
C ASP A 51 -19.08 -21.39 9.83
N GLY A 52 -18.85 -21.61 8.53
CA GLY A 52 -18.29 -22.86 8.05
C GLY A 52 -19.26 -24.05 8.07
N ASN A 53 -20.55 -23.85 8.36
CA ASN A 53 -21.50 -24.93 8.41
C ASN A 53 -21.98 -25.36 7.02
N VAL A 54 -22.22 -26.64 6.87
CA VAL A 54 -22.81 -27.23 5.67
C VAL A 54 -23.73 -28.39 6.06
N ASP A 55 -24.87 -28.45 5.42
CA ASP A 55 -25.82 -29.55 5.55
C ASP A 55 -25.47 -30.68 4.57
N LEU A 56 -25.33 -31.88 5.11
CA LEU A 56 -25.02 -33.09 4.36
C LEU A 56 -26.19 -34.07 4.22
N ASP A 57 -27.40 -33.71 4.59
CA ASP A 57 -28.57 -34.63 4.54
C ASP A 57 -28.90 -35.10 3.13
N SER A 58 -28.64 -34.27 2.15
CA SER A 58 -28.85 -34.65 0.72
C SER A 58 -27.91 -35.75 0.20
N TYR A 59 -26.81 -36.04 0.94
CA TYR A 59 -25.80 -37.02 0.50
C TYR A 59 -26.12 -38.42 1.05
N SER A 60 -25.90 -39.46 0.25
CA SER A 60 -26.03 -40.86 0.65
C SER A 60 -24.90 -41.28 1.56
N LEU A 61 -25.11 -42.17 2.52
CA LEU A 61 -24.07 -42.71 3.41
C LEU A 61 -22.88 -43.33 2.68
N GLN A 62 -23.10 -43.80 1.43
CA GLN A 62 -22.08 -44.38 0.57
C GLN A 62 -21.36 -43.33 -0.28
N ASP A 63 -21.84 -42.05 -0.29
CA ASP A 63 -21.19 -41.02 -1.09
C ASP A 63 -19.81 -40.70 -0.49
N LYS A 64 -18.81 -40.56 -1.35
CA LYS A 64 -17.53 -39.96 -0.98
C LYS A 64 -17.66 -38.45 -1.13
N ILE A 65 -17.59 -37.76 -0.01
CA ILE A 65 -17.76 -36.31 0.06
C ILE A 65 -16.39 -35.64 -0.04
N HIS A 66 -16.31 -34.64 -0.89
CA HIS A 66 -15.14 -33.77 -1.09
C HIS A 66 -15.38 -32.41 -0.48
N PHE A 67 -14.47 -31.98 0.39
CA PHE A 67 -14.40 -30.62 0.92
C PHE A 67 -13.25 -29.91 0.20
N GLN A 68 -13.55 -28.89 -0.59
CA GLN A 68 -12.57 -28.17 -1.40
C GLN A 68 -12.71 -26.68 -1.22
N HIS A 69 -11.60 -26.03 -0.87
CA HIS A 69 -11.48 -24.58 -0.82
C HIS A 69 -10.20 -24.15 -1.51
N LEU A 70 -10.16 -22.92 -2.05
CA LEU A 70 -9.00 -22.42 -2.80
C LEU A 70 -7.72 -22.39 -1.97
N SER A 71 -7.84 -21.93 -0.72
CA SER A 71 -6.71 -21.77 0.23
C SER A 71 -6.36 -23.02 1.04
N TYR A 72 -7.09 -24.14 0.89
CA TYR A 72 -6.93 -25.32 1.75
C TYR A 72 -6.74 -26.59 0.94
N HIS A 73 -6.02 -27.56 1.54
CA HIS A 73 -5.91 -28.89 0.95
C HIS A 73 -7.28 -29.58 0.90
N LYS A 74 -7.63 -30.10 -0.29
CA LYS A 74 -8.86 -30.88 -0.47
C LYS A 74 -8.83 -32.11 0.44
N ILE A 75 -9.90 -32.35 1.17
CA ILE A 75 -10.15 -33.58 1.93
C ILE A 75 -11.28 -34.34 1.26
N SER A 76 -11.19 -35.67 1.29
CA SER A 76 -12.20 -36.57 0.73
C SER A 76 -12.50 -37.65 1.76
N ILE A 77 -13.74 -37.72 2.24
CA ILE A 77 -14.17 -38.64 3.31
C ILE A 77 -15.48 -39.30 2.87
N GLN A 78 -15.66 -40.60 3.16
CA GLN A 78 -16.98 -41.22 3.00
C GLN A 78 -17.96 -40.63 4.00
N LYS A 79 -19.20 -40.36 3.58
CA LYS A 79 -20.21 -39.70 4.45
C LYS A 79 -20.37 -40.42 5.79
N LEU A 80 -20.31 -41.74 5.80
CA LEU A 80 -20.40 -42.57 7.02
C LEU A 80 -19.31 -42.20 8.08
N ASN A 81 -18.16 -41.70 7.62
CA ASN A 81 -16.99 -41.35 8.46
C ASN A 81 -16.81 -39.84 8.66
N VAL A 82 -17.77 -39.03 8.21
CA VAL A 82 -17.72 -37.58 8.37
C VAL A 82 -18.04 -37.25 9.82
N GLN A 83 -17.10 -36.55 10.48
CA GLN A 83 -17.25 -36.03 11.84
C GLN A 83 -17.97 -34.67 11.82
N ASP A 84 -18.52 -34.25 12.92
CA ASP A 84 -19.23 -32.95 13.07
C ASP A 84 -18.32 -31.76 12.77
N THR A 85 -17.00 -31.94 12.89
CA THR A 85 -16.00 -30.91 12.55
C THR A 85 -14.98 -31.46 11.55
N ILE A 86 -14.83 -30.76 10.43
CA ILE A 86 -13.85 -31.05 9.40
C ILE A 86 -12.73 -30.04 9.44
N PHE A 87 -11.50 -30.50 9.63
CA PHE A 87 -10.31 -29.67 9.67
C PHE A 87 -9.63 -29.62 8.31
N LEU A 88 -9.61 -28.46 7.67
CA LEU A 88 -8.83 -28.22 6.46
C LEU A 88 -7.45 -27.64 6.81
N SER A 89 -6.40 -28.20 6.24
CA SER A 89 -5.04 -27.66 6.38
C SER A 89 -4.81 -26.60 5.30
N PRO A 90 -4.30 -25.40 5.66
CA PRO A 90 -3.96 -24.37 4.66
C PRO A 90 -2.95 -24.90 3.64
N LYS A 91 -3.13 -24.49 2.38
CA LYS A 91 -2.17 -24.75 1.31
C LYS A 91 -1.04 -23.73 1.40
N ALA A 92 0.13 -24.17 1.78
CA ALA A 92 1.31 -23.32 1.87
C ALA A 92 2.02 -23.10 0.53
N THR A 93 1.31 -22.97 -0.58
CA THR A 93 1.92 -22.80 -1.92
C THR A 93 1.54 -21.47 -2.55
N SER A 94 2.53 -20.75 -3.05
CA SER A 94 2.36 -19.44 -3.71
C SER A 94 1.42 -19.45 -4.92
N LEU A 95 1.26 -20.59 -5.60
CA LEU A 95 0.38 -20.73 -6.77
C LEU A 95 -1.11 -20.97 -6.43
N ASN A 96 -1.42 -21.44 -5.23
CA ASN A 96 -2.80 -21.66 -4.79
C ASN A 96 -3.29 -20.58 -3.81
N GLU A 97 -2.55 -19.49 -3.72
CA GLU A 97 -2.89 -18.34 -2.91
C GLU A 97 -4.17 -17.68 -3.39
N VAL A 98 -4.98 -17.19 -2.45
CA VAL A 98 -6.19 -16.42 -2.74
C VAL A 98 -5.85 -14.94 -2.63
N VAL A 99 -6.24 -14.19 -3.67
CA VAL A 99 -6.10 -12.75 -3.73
C VAL A 99 -7.47 -12.09 -3.86
N ILE A 100 -7.61 -10.89 -3.33
CA ILE A 100 -8.84 -10.09 -3.35
C ILE A 100 -8.68 -8.90 -4.30
N SER A 101 -7.47 -8.36 -4.38
CA SER A 101 -7.20 -7.11 -5.10
C SER A 101 -7.49 -7.17 -6.60
N ALA A 102 -7.44 -8.33 -7.22
CA ALA A 102 -7.65 -8.46 -8.66
C ALA A 102 -9.08 -8.15 -9.14
N SER A 103 -10.09 -8.26 -8.25
CA SER A 103 -11.50 -8.04 -8.61
C SER A 103 -12.37 -7.52 -7.47
N LYS A 104 -11.77 -7.14 -6.32
CA LYS A 104 -12.42 -6.85 -5.02
C LYS A 104 -13.11 -8.07 -4.39
N PHE A 105 -13.06 -9.24 -5.03
CA PHE A 105 -13.57 -10.53 -4.54
C PHE A 105 -12.47 -11.59 -4.55
N GLU A 106 -12.61 -12.58 -3.70
CA GLU A 106 -11.66 -13.68 -3.56
C GLU A 106 -11.53 -14.49 -4.85
N GLN A 107 -10.30 -14.69 -5.31
CA GLN A 107 -10.00 -15.54 -6.45
C GLN A 107 -8.62 -16.17 -6.35
N SER A 108 -8.39 -17.26 -7.05
CA SER A 108 -7.08 -17.92 -7.08
C SER A 108 -6.07 -17.09 -7.86
N LYS A 109 -4.91 -16.81 -7.26
CA LYS A 109 -3.80 -16.06 -7.86
C LYS A 109 -3.35 -16.64 -9.21
N LYS A 110 -3.42 -17.95 -9.39
CA LYS A 110 -3.10 -18.61 -10.67
C LYS A 110 -4.07 -18.31 -11.81
N GLU A 111 -5.30 -17.86 -11.48
CA GLU A 111 -6.32 -17.48 -12.46
C GLU A 111 -6.27 -15.98 -12.79
N VAL A 112 -5.42 -15.23 -12.10
CA VAL A 112 -5.27 -13.79 -12.28
C VAL A 112 -4.12 -13.51 -13.26
N PRO A 113 -4.38 -12.81 -14.38
CA PRO A 113 -3.33 -12.46 -15.33
C PRO A 113 -2.30 -11.49 -14.78
N GLN A 114 -2.71 -10.54 -13.92
CA GLN A 114 -1.83 -9.54 -13.30
C GLN A 114 -0.84 -10.22 -12.35
N ASN A 115 0.34 -9.63 -12.22
CA ASN A 115 1.30 -10.02 -11.20
C ASN A 115 0.92 -9.37 -9.86
N ILE A 116 0.70 -10.19 -8.83
CA ILE A 116 0.30 -9.76 -7.49
C ILE A 116 1.26 -10.33 -6.46
N ILE A 117 1.81 -9.46 -5.63
CA ILE A 117 2.58 -9.84 -4.45
C ILE A 117 1.63 -9.85 -3.26
N SER A 118 1.76 -10.86 -2.42
CA SER A 118 1.08 -10.89 -1.13
C SER A 118 2.11 -10.95 -0.02
N ILE A 119 2.02 -10.01 0.90
CA ILE A 119 2.80 -9.96 2.14
C ILE A 119 1.89 -10.55 3.21
N THR A 120 2.27 -11.71 3.72
CA THR A 120 1.45 -12.48 4.67
C THR A 120 1.68 -12.05 6.11
N PRO A 121 0.80 -12.44 7.06
CA PRO A 121 1.00 -12.15 8.49
C PRO A 121 2.33 -12.71 9.02
N GLU A 122 2.77 -13.86 8.52
CA GLU A 122 4.03 -14.48 8.87
C GLU A 122 5.22 -13.65 8.39
N ASP A 123 5.15 -13.10 7.17
CA ASP A 123 6.17 -12.21 6.61
C ASP A 123 6.25 -10.91 7.41
N ILE A 124 5.10 -10.34 7.80
CA ILE A 124 5.02 -9.13 8.63
C ILE A 124 5.62 -9.37 10.01
N GLN A 125 5.27 -10.50 10.65
CA GLN A 125 5.78 -10.83 11.97
C GLN A 125 7.29 -11.06 11.95
N LEU A 126 7.81 -11.76 10.93
CA LEU A 126 9.24 -12.02 10.79
C LEU A 126 10.01 -10.74 10.46
N SER A 127 9.56 -9.98 9.46
CA SER A 127 10.26 -8.76 9.04
C SER A 127 10.19 -7.65 10.08
N ASN A 128 9.14 -7.64 10.92
CA ASN A 128 8.94 -6.67 12.00
C ASN A 128 9.23 -5.22 11.56
N PRO A 129 8.55 -4.71 10.53
CA PRO A 129 8.87 -3.44 9.89
C PRO A 129 8.60 -2.25 10.82
N GLN A 130 9.44 -1.20 10.75
CA GLN A 130 9.28 0.03 11.54
C GLN A 130 8.06 0.84 11.07
N THR A 131 7.87 0.92 9.76
CA THR A 131 6.77 1.65 9.12
C THR A 131 6.13 0.80 8.02
N SER A 132 4.98 1.21 7.51
CA SER A 132 4.38 0.56 6.34
C SER A 132 5.17 0.77 5.05
N ALA A 133 6.03 1.81 4.98
CA ALA A 133 7.00 1.95 3.91
C ALA A 133 8.05 0.84 3.95
N ASP A 134 8.56 0.52 5.14
CA ASP A 134 9.51 -0.58 5.33
C ASP A 134 8.86 -1.94 5.07
N LEU A 135 7.57 -2.09 5.43
CA LEU A 135 6.77 -3.28 5.08
C LEU A 135 6.75 -3.52 3.57
N LEU A 136 6.51 -2.47 2.78
CA LEU A 136 6.52 -2.57 1.32
C LEU A 136 7.92 -2.86 0.78
N ASN A 137 8.94 -2.16 1.28
CA ASN A 137 10.34 -2.35 0.88
C ASN A 137 10.83 -3.78 1.13
N ASN A 138 10.44 -4.38 2.27
CA ASN A 138 10.78 -5.75 2.63
C ASN A 138 10.13 -6.81 1.72
N SER A 139 9.23 -6.40 0.81
CA SER A 139 8.70 -7.29 -0.22
C SER A 139 9.70 -7.58 -1.35
N GLY A 140 10.81 -6.80 -1.43
CA GLY A 140 11.84 -6.90 -2.46
C GLY A 140 11.40 -6.45 -3.86
N ARG A 141 10.16 -5.99 -4.03
CA ARG A 141 9.55 -5.61 -5.32
C ARG A 141 9.07 -4.17 -5.36
N VAL A 142 8.93 -3.54 -4.21
CA VAL A 142 8.57 -2.14 -4.08
C VAL A 142 9.81 -1.39 -3.61
N PHE A 143 10.34 -0.54 -4.45
CA PHE A 143 11.43 0.35 -4.06
C PHE A 143 10.87 1.51 -3.22
N VAL A 144 11.59 1.95 -2.20
CA VAL A 144 11.13 3.04 -1.34
C VAL A 144 12.20 4.12 -1.22
N GLN A 145 11.83 5.35 -1.58
CA GLN A 145 12.67 6.53 -1.32
C GLN A 145 12.21 7.24 -0.04
N LYS A 146 13.15 7.91 0.65
CA LYS A 146 12.88 8.68 1.88
C LYS A 146 13.59 10.03 1.82
N SER A 147 12.88 11.13 2.08
CA SER A 147 13.47 12.46 2.27
C SER A 147 13.66 12.81 3.73
N GLN A 148 12.95 12.10 4.60
CA GLN A 148 12.96 12.22 6.05
C GLN A 148 12.69 10.84 6.66
N LEU A 149 12.99 10.68 7.95
CA LEU A 149 12.78 9.42 8.66
C LEU A 149 11.29 9.05 8.70
N GLY A 150 10.44 10.02 9.02
CA GLY A 150 8.98 9.91 8.97
C GLY A 150 8.42 10.01 7.56
N GLY A 151 8.96 9.29 6.59
CA GLY A 151 8.51 9.33 5.21
C GLY A 151 8.78 8.03 4.46
N GLY A 152 8.17 7.88 3.30
CA GLY A 152 8.41 6.78 2.40
C GLY A 152 7.55 6.87 1.18
N SER A 153 8.17 7.05 0.02
CA SER A 153 7.49 7.08 -1.28
C SER A 153 7.75 5.78 -2.00
N PRO A 154 6.76 4.89 -2.11
CA PRO A 154 6.88 3.68 -2.90
C PRO A 154 7.09 3.98 -4.38
N MET A 155 7.91 3.17 -5.03
CA MET A 155 8.12 3.13 -6.48
C MET A 155 7.87 1.72 -6.99
N ILE A 156 7.09 1.60 -8.03
CA ILE A 156 6.77 0.33 -8.70
C ILE A 156 6.96 0.53 -10.20
N ARG A 157 7.85 -0.24 -10.82
CA ARG A 157 8.06 -0.25 -12.27
C ARG A 157 8.27 1.15 -12.87
N GLY A 158 9.08 2.00 -12.21
CA GLY A 158 9.36 3.38 -12.65
C GLY A 158 8.25 4.40 -12.40
N PHE A 159 7.16 3.99 -11.76
CA PHE A 159 6.09 4.89 -11.30
C PHE A 159 6.17 5.11 -9.81
N SER A 160 5.76 6.30 -9.36
CA SER A 160 5.74 6.65 -7.95
C SER A 160 4.56 7.56 -7.63
N THR A 161 4.33 7.79 -6.36
CA THR A 161 3.45 8.84 -5.82
C THR A 161 2.03 8.81 -6.39
N ASN A 162 1.58 9.86 -7.08
CA ASN A 162 0.23 9.98 -7.62
C ASN A 162 -0.07 9.11 -8.87
N ARG A 163 0.89 8.29 -9.31
CA ARG A 163 0.69 7.22 -10.31
C ARG A 163 0.62 5.83 -9.68
N LEU A 164 0.65 5.76 -8.35
CA LEU A 164 0.42 4.56 -7.54
C LEU A 164 -0.77 4.77 -6.62
N LEU A 165 -1.62 3.77 -6.50
CA LEU A 165 -2.79 3.83 -5.64
C LEU A 165 -2.55 3.09 -4.32
N ILE A 166 -2.85 3.75 -3.21
CA ILE A 166 -2.83 3.17 -1.86
C ILE A 166 -4.27 2.97 -1.40
N MET A 167 -4.57 1.78 -0.87
CA MET A 167 -5.88 1.40 -0.38
C MET A 167 -5.78 0.82 1.03
N VAL A 168 -6.73 1.14 1.89
CA VAL A 168 -6.88 0.56 3.23
C VAL A 168 -8.29 -0.01 3.36
N ASP A 169 -8.42 -1.32 3.56
CA ASP A 169 -9.71 -2.03 3.65
C ASP A 169 -10.68 -1.69 2.50
N GLY A 170 -10.14 -1.49 1.29
CA GLY A 170 -10.91 -1.15 0.10
C GLY A 170 -11.25 0.33 -0.06
N VAL A 171 -10.76 1.21 0.82
CA VAL A 171 -10.90 2.66 0.72
C VAL A 171 -9.62 3.28 0.17
N ARG A 172 -9.75 4.16 -0.82
CA ARG A 172 -8.64 4.91 -1.43
C ARG A 172 -8.05 5.91 -0.43
N LEU A 173 -6.72 5.90 -0.28
CA LEU A 173 -6.00 6.86 0.54
C LEU A 173 -5.54 8.09 -0.27
N ASN A 174 -5.35 7.94 -1.58
CA ASN A 174 -5.04 9.05 -2.48
C ASN A 174 -6.22 10.03 -2.49
N ASN A 175 -6.00 11.23 -1.98
CA ASN A 175 -6.99 12.30 -1.89
C ASN A 175 -6.74 13.39 -2.96
N ALA A 176 -7.56 14.44 -2.97
CA ALA A 176 -7.53 15.51 -3.97
C ALA A 176 -6.22 16.33 -4.01
N ILE A 177 -5.39 16.27 -2.96
CA ILE A 177 -4.07 16.93 -2.92
C ILE A 177 -2.91 15.91 -2.91
N PHE A 178 -3.18 14.67 -3.31
CA PHE A 178 -2.15 13.64 -3.40
C PHE A 178 -1.20 13.97 -4.54
N ARG A 179 0.05 14.28 -4.20
CA ARG A 179 1.00 14.97 -5.08
C ARG A 179 2.05 14.06 -5.69
N GLY A 180 2.66 14.52 -6.77
CA GLY A 180 3.93 14.01 -7.25
C GLY A 180 5.08 14.47 -6.33
N GLY A 181 5.91 13.57 -5.85
CA GLY A 181 7.01 13.86 -4.92
C GLY A 181 6.93 13.00 -3.66
N ASN A 182 7.47 13.50 -2.55
CA ASN A 182 7.52 12.71 -1.31
C ASN A 182 6.14 12.56 -0.69
N VAL A 183 5.73 11.31 -0.50
CA VAL A 183 4.41 10.94 0.02
C VAL A 183 4.55 10.49 1.47
N GLN A 184 3.73 11.08 2.34
CA GLN A 184 3.70 10.77 3.78
C GLN A 184 2.58 9.80 4.16
N ASN A 185 1.56 9.66 3.31
CA ASN A 185 0.33 8.93 3.64
C ASN A 185 0.54 7.45 4.01
N VAL A 186 1.60 6.83 3.49
CA VAL A 186 1.97 5.45 3.86
C VAL A 186 2.26 5.32 5.37
N LEU A 187 2.74 6.39 6.02
CA LEU A 187 2.98 6.40 7.47
C LEU A 187 1.71 6.31 8.31
N SER A 188 0.59 6.77 7.78
CA SER A 188 -0.69 6.71 8.48
C SER A 188 -1.18 5.28 8.70
N ILE A 189 -0.59 4.30 8.00
CA ILE A 189 -0.95 2.89 8.10
C ILE A 189 -0.05 2.22 9.14
N ASN A 190 -0.65 1.68 10.19
CA ASN A 190 0.07 0.98 11.25
C ASN A 190 0.45 -0.44 10.84
N PRO A 191 1.74 -0.80 10.68
CA PRO A 191 2.14 -2.15 10.27
C PRO A 191 1.72 -3.24 11.27
N PHE A 192 1.57 -2.92 12.56
CA PHE A 192 1.11 -3.88 13.56
C PHE A 192 -0.37 -4.25 13.43
N ASN A 193 -1.18 -3.39 12.77
CA ASN A 193 -2.61 -3.62 12.54
C ASN A 193 -2.90 -4.16 11.13
N VAL A 194 -1.88 -4.37 10.30
CA VAL A 194 -2.02 -4.97 8.99
C VAL A 194 -2.01 -6.49 9.11
N GLU A 195 -3.09 -7.12 8.64
CA GLU A 195 -3.19 -8.57 8.55
C GLU A 195 -2.54 -9.10 7.25
N LYS A 196 -2.73 -8.40 6.13
CA LYS A 196 -2.22 -8.78 4.83
C LYS A 196 -2.05 -7.54 3.96
N THR A 197 -1.05 -7.55 3.09
CA THR A 197 -0.92 -6.54 2.03
C THR A 197 -0.83 -7.24 0.68
N GLU A 198 -1.61 -6.77 -0.30
CA GLU A 198 -1.52 -7.21 -1.68
C GLU A 198 -1.06 -6.04 -2.56
N VAL A 199 -0.02 -6.27 -3.34
CA VAL A 199 0.51 -5.27 -4.28
C VAL A 199 0.31 -5.79 -5.69
N ILE A 200 -0.52 -5.08 -6.47
CA ILE A 200 -0.66 -5.30 -7.91
C ILE A 200 0.49 -4.56 -8.58
N LEU A 201 1.32 -5.26 -9.34
CA LEU A 201 2.37 -4.68 -10.15
C LEU A 201 1.82 -4.34 -11.55
N GLY A 202 1.90 -3.07 -11.92
CA GLY A 202 1.29 -2.55 -13.14
C GLY A 202 -0.16 -2.10 -12.95
N SER A 203 -0.88 -1.89 -14.06
CA SER A 203 -2.18 -1.23 -14.06
C SER A 203 -3.27 -1.96 -13.28
N GLY A 204 -3.93 -1.23 -12.38
CA GLY A 204 -5.16 -1.63 -11.70
C GLY A 204 -6.38 -0.77 -12.06
N SER A 205 -6.28 0.10 -13.05
CA SER A 205 -7.28 1.17 -13.31
C SER A 205 -8.69 0.67 -13.60
N VAL A 206 -8.87 -0.52 -14.20
CA VAL A 206 -10.21 -1.05 -14.47
C VAL A 206 -10.99 -1.33 -13.18
N ILE A 207 -10.32 -1.79 -12.14
CA ILE A 207 -10.97 -2.10 -10.85
C ILE A 207 -10.99 -0.88 -9.92
N TYR A 208 -9.92 -0.06 -9.94
CA TYR A 208 -9.66 0.97 -8.94
C TYR A 208 -9.71 2.41 -9.47
N GLY A 209 -9.74 2.60 -10.79
CA GLY A 209 -9.83 3.94 -11.40
C GLY A 209 -8.51 4.67 -11.50
N SER A 210 -8.56 6.00 -11.34
CA SER A 210 -7.42 6.92 -11.42
C SER A 210 -6.28 6.53 -10.48
N ASP A 211 -5.05 6.93 -10.81
CA ASP A 211 -3.80 6.78 -10.05
C ASP A 211 -3.23 5.34 -10.03
N ALA A 212 -3.99 4.36 -10.49
CA ALA A 212 -3.57 2.96 -10.53
C ALA A 212 -2.81 2.63 -11.84
N ILE A 213 -1.84 3.47 -12.24
CA ILE A 213 -1.02 3.27 -13.44
C ILE A 213 0.10 2.26 -13.18
N GLY A 214 0.97 2.56 -12.23
CA GLY A 214 2.15 1.73 -11.92
C GLY A 214 1.87 0.58 -10.97
N GLY A 215 0.82 0.69 -10.15
CA GLY A 215 0.44 -0.35 -9.21
C GLY A 215 -0.64 0.06 -8.23
N VAL A 216 -1.11 -0.94 -7.47
CA VAL A 216 -2.07 -0.74 -6.37
C VAL A 216 -1.56 -1.48 -5.14
N MET A 217 -1.47 -0.79 -4.02
CA MET A 217 -1.07 -1.33 -2.73
C MET A 217 -2.29 -1.42 -1.82
N ASN A 218 -2.80 -2.62 -1.61
CA ASN A 218 -3.97 -2.87 -0.76
C ASN A 218 -3.53 -3.36 0.61
N PHE A 219 -3.78 -2.59 1.65
CA PHE A 219 -3.58 -2.96 3.04
C PHE A 219 -4.90 -3.44 3.62
N TYR A 220 -4.93 -4.68 4.08
CA TYR A 220 -6.06 -5.26 4.79
C TYR A 220 -5.73 -5.27 6.27
N THR A 221 -6.53 -4.57 7.08
CA THR A 221 -6.31 -4.49 8.52
C THR A 221 -6.93 -5.67 9.25
N THR A 222 -6.46 -5.95 10.45
CA THR A 222 -6.89 -7.11 11.25
C THR A 222 -8.40 -7.19 11.38
N THR A 223 -8.97 -8.32 11.00
CA THR A 223 -10.41 -8.57 11.08
C THR A 223 -10.79 -9.10 12.46
N PRO A 224 -11.87 -8.57 13.11
CA PRO A 224 -12.36 -9.11 14.37
C PRO A 224 -12.78 -10.57 14.24
N LYS A 225 -12.38 -11.40 15.19
CA LYS A 225 -12.75 -12.82 15.28
C LYS A 225 -13.98 -13.00 16.14
N LEU A 226 -14.93 -13.79 15.64
CA LEU A 226 -16.13 -14.17 16.40
C LEU A 226 -15.83 -15.38 17.33
N SER A 227 -16.72 -15.64 18.26
CA SER A 227 -16.69 -16.87 19.06
C SER A 227 -17.60 -17.93 18.43
N GLU A 228 -17.10 -19.15 18.32
CA GLU A 228 -17.88 -20.32 17.90
C GLU A 228 -18.82 -20.85 19.01
N SER A 229 -18.60 -20.43 20.25
CA SER A 229 -19.35 -20.87 21.43
C SER A 229 -20.13 -19.73 22.08
N VAL A 230 -21.02 -20.03 22.99
CA VAL A 230 -21.74 -19.02 23.79
C VAL A 230 -20.80 -18.23 24.70
N THR A 231 -19.65 -18.82 25.08
CA THR A 231 -18.62 -18.12 25.86
C THR A 231 -17.83 -17.16 24.97
N PRO A 232 -17.66 -15.90 25.37
CA PRO A 232 -16.85 -14.96 24.62
C PRO A 232 -15.40 -15.45 24.48
N ASN A 233 -14.81 -15.19 23.33
CA ASN A 233 -13.38 -15.44 23.06
C ASN A 233 -12.60 -14.13 23.18
N LEU A 234 -11.70 -14.06 24.16
CA LEU A 234 -10.82 -12.91 24.36
C LEU A 234 -9.38 -13.34 24.02
N THR A 235 -8.75 -12.63 23.12
CA THR A 235 -7.31 -12.75 22.81
C THR A 235 -6.69 -11.36 22.80
N ALA A 236 -5.47 -11.26 23.26
CA ALA A 236 -4.73 -10.00 23.23
C ALA A 236 -3.27 -10.24 22.82
N ARG A 237 -2.64 -9.22 22.26
CA ARG A 237 -1.23 -9.23 21.89
C ARG A 237 -0.60 -7.92 22.31
N SER A 238 0.54 -8.02 22.98
CA SER A 238 1.40 -6.89 23.29
C SER A 238 2.75 -7.07 22.64
N THR A 239 3.28 -6.01 22.01
CA THR A 239 4.61 -6.02 21.39
C THR A 239 5.37 -4.78 21.84
N VAL A 240 6.62 -4.97 22.26
CA VAL A 240 7.59 -3.89 22.48
C VAL A 240 8.75 -4.07 21.53
N ARG A 241 9.22 -2.96 20.93
CA ARG A 241 10.34 -2.95 19.99
C ARG A 241 11.30 -1.82 20.29
N TYR A 242 12.58 -2.11 20.09
CA TYR A 242 13.68 -1.16 20.13
C TYR A 242 14.55 -1.30 18.88
N ALA A 243 15.00 -0.18 18.29
CA ALA A 243 15.98 -0.17 17.22
C ALA A 243 17.09 0.86 17.49
N SER A 244 18.35 0.42 17.39
CA SER A 244 19.50 1.20 17.86
C SER A 244 19.90 2.37 16.96
N ALA A 245 19.72 2.27 15.64
CA ALA A 245 20.13 3.31 14.69
C ALA A 245 19.29 4.58 14.78
N THR A 246 18.01 4.45 15.17
CA THR A 246 17.08 5.55 15.37
C THR A 246 16.71 5.74 16.84
N ASN A 247 17.31 5.00 17.75
CA ASN A 247 16.90 4.94 19.16
C ASN A 247 15.36 4.78 19.31
N GLU A 248 14.76 4.01 18.40
CA GLU A 248 13.32 3.78 18.37
C GLU A 248 12.85 3.05 19.60
N LYS A 249 11.74 3.49 20.14
CA LYS A 249 10.99 2.82 21.21
C LYS A 249 9.54 2.73 20.77
N THR A 250 9.07 1.52 20.51
CA THR A 250 7.70 1.27 20.08
C THR A 250 7.00 0.33 21.04
N ALA A 251 5.78 0.67 21.42
CA ALA A 251 4.87 -0.18 22.16
C ALA A 251 3.56 -0.35 21.38
N HIS A 252 3.10 -1.58 21.27
CA HIS A 252 1.85 -1.95 20.64
C HIS A 252 1.03 -2.86 21.54
N LEU A 253 -0.26 -2.62 21.59
CA LEU A 253 -1.25 -3.47 22.25
C LEU A 253 -2.46 -3.62 21.35
N ASP A 254 -2.91 -4.84 21.15
CA ASP A 254 -4.20 -5.13 20.52
C ASP A 254 -4.94 -6.21 21.31
N PHE A 255 -6.27 -6.18 21.22
CA PHE A 255 -7.11 -7.23 21.75
C PHE A 255 -8.31 -7.47 20.86
N ASN A 256 -8.77 -8.73 20.82
CA ASN A 256 -9.99 -9.16 20.13
C ASN A 256 -10.95 -9.75 21.15
N LEU A 257 -12.18 -9.25 21.15
CA LEU A 257 -13.28 -9.80 21.95
C LEU A 257 -14.35 -10.29 20.98
N GLY A 258 -14.54 -11.60 20.92
CA GLY A 258 -15.52 -12.25 20.05
C GLY A 258 -16.70 -12.81 20.82
N PHE A 259 -17.89 -12.47 20.39
CA PHE A 259 -19.16 -13.13 20.70
C PHE A 259 -19.65 -13.89 19.47
N GLN A 260 -20.74 -14.63 19.55
CA GLN A 260 -21.25 -15.39 18.39
C GLN A 260 -21.60 -14.51 17.18
N LYS A 261 -22.16 -13.32 17.41
CA LYS A 261 -22.57 -12.39 16.35
C LYS A 261 -21.78 -11.09 16.31
N TRP A 262 -21.02 -10.79 17.33
CA TRP A 262 -20.26 -9.57 17.47
C TRP A 262 -18.77 -9.86 17.68
N GLY A 263 -17.93 -9.21 16.94
CA GLY A 263 -16.50 -9.22 17.14
C GLY A 263 -15.99 -7.79 17.27
N PHE A 264 -15.06 -7.58 18.18
CA PHE A 264 -14.42 -6.30 18.44
C PHE A 264 -12.92 -6.50 18.37
N HIS A 265 -12.22 -5.65 17.65
CA HIS A 265 -10.77 -5.59 17.64
C HIS A 265 -10.34 -4.16 17.90
N SER A 266 -9.54 -3.96 18.95
CA SER A 266 -9.01 -2.64 19.32
C SER A 266 -7.51 -2.71 19.34
N SER A 267 -6.84 -1.68 18.82
CA SER A 267 -5.39 -1.59 18.85
C SER A 267 -4.88 -0.18 19.11
N VAL A 268 -3.74 -0.10 19.77
CA VAL A 268 -2.98 1.13 20.02
C VAL A 268 -1.50 0.87 19.78
N SER A 269 -0.84 1.78 19.08
CA SER A 269 0.61 1.80 18.92
C SER A 269 1.16 3.18 19.17
N VAL A 270 2.28 3.25 19.88
CA VAL A 270 3.03 4.49 20.10
C VAL A 270 4.48 4.22 19.75
N SER A 271 5.06 5.07 18.92
CA SER A 271 6.45 5.00 18.48
C SER A 271 7.14 6.33 18.73
N ASP A 272 8.34 6.28 19.28
CA ASP A 272 9.25 7.42 19.49
C ASP A 272 10.56 7.12 18.79
N PHE A 273 10.91 7.94 17.80
CA PHE A 273 12.12 7.84 17.00
C PHE A 273 13.07 8.97 17.34
N GLY A 274 14.32 8.66 17.65
CA GLY A 274 15.40 9.62 17.77
C GLY A 274 16.07 9.92 16.43
N ASP A 275 17.12 10.72 16.46
CA ASP A 275 17.90 11.05 15.27
C ASP A 275 18.58 9.83 14.66
N LEU A 276 18.51 9.71 13.34
CA LEU A 276 19.03 8.58 12.58
C LEU A 276 20.56 8.62 12.48
N LYS A 277 21.20 7.54 12.89
CA LYS A 277 22.64 7.32 12.78
C LYS A 277 22.97 6.47 11.55
N MET A 278 23.70 7.06 10.60
CA MET A 278 24.20 6.37 9.39
C MET A 278 25.48 5.56 9.65
N GLY A 279 25.89 4.75 8.66
CA GLY A 279 27.07 3.91 8.71
C GLY A 279 28.40 4.67 8.67
N THR A 280 29.49 3.92 8.88
CA THR A 280 30.86 4.45 8.84
C THR A 280 31.50 4.40 7.45
N ASN A 281 31.15 3.39 6.65
CA ASN A 281 31.84 3.05 5.41
C ASN A 281 31.03 3.53 4.20
N GLY A 282 31.51 4.52 3.46
CA GLY A 282 30.82 5.07 2.27
C GLY A 282 31.18 6.52 1.97
N HIS A 283 30.45 7.17 1.07
CA HIS A 283 30.73 8.51 0.60
C HIS A 283 30.58 9.58 1.68
N ASP A 284 31.58 10.47 1.81
CA ASP A 284 31.55 11.55 2.79
C ASP A 284 30.56 12.67 2.44
N ASP A 285 30.13 12.78 1.18
CA ASP A 285 29.06 13.66 0.72
C ASP A 285 27.73 13.44 1.49
N TYR A 286 27.56 12.28 2.09
CA TYR A 286 26.37 11.98 2.89
C TYR A 286 26.46 12.38 4.37
N LEU A 287 27.61 12.87 4.83
CA LEU A 287 27.79 13.28 6.21
C LEU A 287 26.95 14.55 6.54
N SER A 288 26.41 14.60 7.75
CA SER A 288 25.70 15.74 8.29
C SER A 288 26.68 16.67 8.99
N LEU A 289 27.28 17.60 8.26
CA LEU A 289 28.37 18.43 8.78
C LEU A 289 27.90 19.57 9.68
N HIS A 290 26.75 20.15 9.37
CA HIS A 290 26.21 21.30 10.09
C HIS A 290 24.69 21.13 10.31
N TYR A 291 24.19 21.89 11.28
CA TYR A 291 22.76 22.08 11.52
C TYR A 291 22.51 23.49 12.08
N SER A 292 21.27 23.97 11.99
CA SER A 292 20.88 25.28 12.48
C SER A 292 20.42 25.22 13.94
N GLU A 293 20.88 26.16 14.78
CA GLU A 293 20.29 26.46 16.10
C GLU A 293 19.96 27.92 16.19
N HIS A 294 18.86 28.27 16.85
CA HIS A 294 18.48 29.62 17.15
C HIS A 294 18.99 30.02 18.55
N ILE A 295 20.05 30.82 18.63
CA ILE A 295 20.75 31.17 19.89
C ILE A 295 20.74 32.67 20.04
N ASN A 296 20.23 33.17 21.19
CA ASN A 296 20.18 34.60 21.53
C ASN A 296 19.54 35.49 20.43
N GLY A 297 18.47 35.02 19.79
CA GLY A 297 17.76 35.75 18.73
C GLY A 297 18.44 35.70 17.35
N GLN A 298 19.40 34.82 17.13
CA GLN A 298 20.10 34.67 15.86
C GLN A 298 20.23 33.19 15.49
N ASP A 299 20.15 32.89 14.19
CA ASP A 299 20.44 31.58 13.71
C ASP A 299 21.96 31.37 13.61
N VAL A 300 22.42 30.26 14.14
CA VAL A 300 23.84 29.87 14.15
C VAL A 300 23.97 28.53 13.43
N MET A 301 24.86 28.48 12.44
CA MET A 301 25.27 27.24 11.81
C MET A 301 26.27 26.48 12.71
N VAL A 302 25.78 25.47 13.42
CA VAL A 302 26.57 24.68 14.37
C VAL A 302 27.26 23.51 13.69
N SER A 303 28.56 23.37 13.90
CA SER A 303 29.29 22.17 13.41
C SER A 303 28.86 20.93 14.17
N ASN A 304 28.44 19.91 13.43
CA ASN A 304 28.00 18.64 13.99
C ASN A 304 29.19 17.80 14.45
N THR A 305 29.43 17.73 15.76
CA THR A 305 30.52 16.93 16.35
C THR A 305 30.36 15.42 16.13
N THR A 306 29.18 15.00 15.66
CA THR A 306 28.85 13.59 15.33
C THR A 306 28.26 13.49 13.92
N PRO A 307 29.06 13.71 12.83
CA PRO A 307 28.55 13.88 11.46
C PRO A 307 27.73 12.71 10.92
N ARG A 308 27.84 11.54 11.54
CA ARG A 308 27.01 10.37 11.20
C ARG A 308 25.62 10.39 11.81
N VAL A 309 25.32 11.30 12.72
CA VAL A 309 23.97 11.51 13.28
C VAL A 309 23.31 12.61 12.47
N GLN A 310 22.27 12.26 11.77
CA GLN A 310 21.47 13.17 10.96
C GLN A 310 20.52 13.93 11.89
N LYS A 311 20.97 15.12 12.34
CA LYS A 311 20.23 15.95 13.29
C LYS A 311 18.88 16.35 12.77
N PHE A 312 17.90 16.43 13.67
CA PHE A 312 16.51 16.77 13.34
C PHE A 312 15.85 15.77 12.40
N THR A 313 16.03 14.46 12.63
CA THR A 313 15.29 13.41 11.95
C THR A 313 14.29 12.71 12.85
N ASN A 314 14.30 13.04 14.14
CA ASN A 314 13.43 12.48 15.17
C ASN A 314 11.96 12.85 14.97
N PHE A 315 11.06 11.96 15.35
CA PHE A 315 9.62 12.22 15.40
C PHE A 315 8.90 11.19 16.27
N ARG A 316 7.64 11.46 16.59
CA ARG A 316 6.75 10.56 17.31
C ARG A 316 5.52 10.25 16.48
N GLN A 317 4.96 9.06 16.68
CA GLN A 317 3.75 8.63 16.00
C GLN A 317 2.86 7.82 16.93
N MET A 318 1.54 8.03 16.79
CA MET A 318 0.51 7.24 17.47
C MET A 318 -0.52 6.74 16.48
N HIS A 319 -0.95 5.50 16.66
CA HIS A 319 -2.03 4.89 15.90
C HIS A 319 -3.07 4.30 16.84
N LEU A 320 -4.32 4.53 16.53
CA LEU A 320 -5.48 3.91 17.19
C LEU A 320 -6.34 3.23 16.12
N ALA A 321 -6.84 2.05 16.41
CA ALA A 321 -7.85 1.42 15.56
C ALA A 321 -8.90 0.68 16.38
N GLN A 322 -10.13 0.75 15.91
CA GLN A 322 -11.26 0.00 16.44
C GLN A 322 -12.02 -0.61 15.26
N LYS A 323 -12.18 -1.93 15.27
CA LYS A 323 -13.05 -2.61 14.31
C LYS A 323 -14.15 -3.34 15.01
N VAL A 324 -15.32 -3.33 14.39
CA VAL A 324 -16.53 -4.01 14.89
C VAL A 324 -17.12 -4.83 13.75
N LEU A 325 -17.15 -6.13 13.93
CA LEU A 325 -17.80 -7.07 13.01
C LEU A 325 -19.16 -7.47 13.61
N TYR A 326 -20.23 -7.29 12.86
CA TYR A 326 -21.56 -7.76 13.20
C TYR A 326 -22.08 -8.74 12.16
N LYS A 327 -22.28 -9.98 12.55
CA LYS A 327 -22.92 -11.01 11.76
C LYS A 327 -24.42 -11.04 12.07
N ALA A 328 -25.21 -10.40 11.23
CA ALA A 328 -26.66 -10.33 11.43
C ALA A 328 -27.31 -11.72 11.28
N ASN A 329 -26.90 -12.45 10.23
CA ASN A 329 -27.28 -13.83 9.94
C ASN A 329 -26.23 -14.47 9.02
N GLU A 330 -26.50 -15.69 8.52
CA GLU A 330 -25.60 -16.48 7.68
C GLU A 330 -25.17 -15.78 6.36
N ASP A 331 -26.05 -14.92 5.84
CA ASP A 331 -25.86 -14.26 4.55
C ASP A 331 -25.50 -12.77 4.67
N LEU A 332 -25.57 -12.17 5.87
CA LEU A 332 -25.42 -10.73 6.04
C LEU A 332 -24.48 -10.39 7.18
N LYS A 333 -23.41 -9.67 6.85
CA LYS A 333 -22.47 -9.12 7.82
C LYS A 333 -22.16 -7.65 7.56
N PHE A 334 -21.82 -6.95 8.62
CA PHE A 334 -21.35 -5.58 8.64
C PHE A 334 -19.98 -5.52 9.31
N ASP A 335 -19.07 -4.75 8.74
CA ASP A 335 -17.73 -4.49 9.25
C ASP A 335 -17.54 -2.98 9.34
N LEU A 336 -17.37 -2.44 10.55
CA LEU A 336 -17.07 -1.04 10.80
C LEU A 336 -15.62 -0.93 11.25
N GLY A 337 -14.80 -0.19 10.52
CA GLY A 337 -13.43 0.14 10.86
C GLY A 337 -13.29 1.64 11.18
N LEU A 338 -12.68 1.94 12.31
CA LEU A 338 -12.29 3.29 12.71
C LEU A 338 -10.78 3.31 12.89
N HIS A 339 -10.08 4.19 12.20
CA HIS A 339 -8.63 4.33 12.26
C HIS A 339 -8.28 5.79 12.54
N TYR A 340 -7.32 6.02 13.41
CA TYR A 340 -6.74 7.32 13.67
C TYR A 340 -5.22 7.19 13.75
N SER A 341 -4.52 8.08 13.07
CA SER A 341 -3.06 8.19 13.12
C SER A 341 -2.67 9.65 13.26
N THR A 342 -1.73 9.93 14.13
CA THR A 342 -1.17 11.27 14.32
C THR A 342 0.34 11.21 14.49
N THR A 343 1.02 12.28 14.11
CA THR A 343 2.47 12.46 14.31
C THR A 343 2.76 13.73 15.09
N SER A 344 3.94 13.80 15.71
CA SER A 344 4.54 15.10 16.01
C SER A 344 4.92 15.81 14.71
N ASP A 345 5.45 17.05 14.80
CA ASP A 345 6.25 17.60 13.70
C ASP A 345 7.37 16.61 13.37
N TYR A 346 7.66 16.43 12.06
CA TYR A 346 8.77 15.62 11.59
C TYR A 346 9.55 16.38 10.52
N PRO A 347 10.83 16.64 10.83
CA PRO A 347 11.64 17.50 9.98
C PRO A 347 11.92 16.88 8.63
N ARG A 348 11.95 17.70 7.63
CA ARG A 348 12.33 17.36 6.28
C ARG A 348 13.83 17.51 6.11
N TYR A 349 14.56 16.46 6.44
CA TYR A 349 16.01 16.46 6.54
C TYR A 349 16.70 16.87 5.23
N ASP A 350 16.19 16.44 4.07
CA ASP A 350 16.73 16.82 2.75
C ASP A 350 16.75 18.34 2.51
N ARG A 351 15.89 19.09 3.17
CA ARG A 351 15.86 20.57 3.10
C ARG A 351 16.72 21.23 4.16
N LEU A 352 16.79 20.65 5.35
CA LEU A 352 17.60 21.15 6.45
C LEU A 352 19.11 20.93 6.22
N ALA A 353 19.47 19.94 5.43
CA ALA A 353 20.86 19.64 5.08
C ALA A 353 21.32 20.30 3.76
N ASN A 354 20.51 21.18 3.17
CA ASN A 354 20.83 21.87 1.93
C ASN A 354 21.53 23.22 2.19
N TYR A 355 22.55 23.51 1.39
CA TYR A 355 23.33 24.74 1.45
C TYR A 355 23.03 25.62 0.23
N ASP A 356 23.14 26.92 0.39
CA ASP A 356 23.14 27.88 -0.70
C ASP A 356 24.53 27.93 -1.42
N SER A 357 24.64 28.80 -2.38
CA SER A 357 25.90 28.98 -3.16
C SER A 357 27.07 29.52 -2.33
N GLU A 358 26.82 30.09 -1.14
CA GLU A 358 27.82 30.61 -0.21
C GLU A 358 28.23 29.57 0.86
N GLY A 359 27.62 28.36 0.84
CA GLY A 359 27.87 27.31 1.81
C GLY A 359 27.14 27.50 3.15
N ILE A 360 26.11 28.34 3.18
CA ILE A 360 25.26 28.58 4.35
C ILE A 360 24.02 27.70 4.25
N LEU A 361 23.50 27.24 5.39
CA LEU A 361 22.26 26.45 5.40
C LEU A 361 21.09 27.28 4.85
N HIS A 362 20.34 26.72 3.93
CA HIS A 362 19.23 27.42 3.29
C HIS A 362 18.03 27.61 4.24
N PHE A 363 17.74 26.60 5.09
CA PHE A 363 16.63 26.64 6.04
C PHE A 363 17.12 26.45 7.48
N ALA A 364 16.58 27.27 8.40
CA ALA A 364 16.68 27.06 9.82
C ALA A 364 15.61 26.05 10.32
N GLU A 365 14.41 26.08 9.72
CA GLU A 365 13.31 25.17 10.05
C GLU A 365 12.64 24.68 8.76
N TRP A 366 12.38 23.40 8.68
CA TRP A 366 11.54 22.81 7.63
C TRP A 366 10.91 21.53 8.14
N ASN A 367 9.62 21.55 8.45
CA ASN A 367 8.90 20.44 9.04
C ASN A 367 7.61 20.16 8.24
N TYR A 368 7.26 18.88 8.17
CA TYR A 368 5.88 18.47 8.04
C TYR A 368 5.31 18.17 9.42
N GLY A 369 4.00 18.21 9.55
CA GLY A 369 3.32 17.80 10.77
C GLY A 369 2.87 18.96 11.68
N PRO A 370 2.07 18.64 12.69
CA PRO A 370 1.49 17.30 12.86
C PRO A 370 0.69 16.87 11.65
N GLN A 371 0.75 15.56 11.34
CA GLN A 371 -0.09 14.95 10.32
C GLN A 371 -1.14 14.09 11.00
N ASP A 372 -2.42 14.36 10.74
CA ASP A 372 -3.53 13.59 11.26
C ASP A 372 -4.26 12.88 10.13
N TRP A 373 -4.65 11.66 10.37
CA TRP A 373 -5.51 10.89 9.48
C TRP A 373 -6.56 10.15 10.29
N PHE A 374 -7.81 10.37 9.93
CA PHE A 374 -8.96 9.64 10.46
C PHE A 374 -9.68 8.94 9.32
N LEU A 375 -10.04 7.68 9.51
CA LEU A 375 -10.88 6.90 8.60
C LEU A 375 -11.98 6.21 9.38
N ALA A 376 -13.23 6.41 8.95
CA ALA A 376 -14.38 5.60 9.32
C ALA A 376 -14.88 4.86 8.06
N ASN A 377 -14.88 3.53 8.07
CA ASN A 377 -15.27 2.69 6.94
C ASN A 377 -16.32 1.66 7.38
N LEU A 378 -17.52 1.75 6.83
CA LEU A 378 -18.58 0.77 7.03
C LEU A 378 -18.74 -0.08 5.76
N GLN A 379 -18.58 -1.39 5.91
CA GLN A 379 -18.79 -2.35 4.84
C GLN A 379 -19.95 -3.28 5.17
N MET A 380 -20.88 -3.45 4.25
CA MET A 380 -21.92 -4.48 4.27
C MET A 380 -21.58 -5.55 3.25
N THR A 381 -21.60 -6.80 3.64
CA THR A 381 -21.48 -7.94 2.71
C THR A 381 -22.73 -8.79 2.82
N LYS A 382 -23.38 -9.05 1.69
CA LYS A 382 -24.55 -9.92 1.60
C LYS A 382 -24.35 -11.00 0.57
N LEU A 383 -24.68 -12.24 0.92
CA LEU A 383 -24.73 -13.39 0.02
C LEU A 383 -26.17 -13.63 -0.43
N SER A 384 -26.34 -14.21 -1.59
CA SER A 384 -27.65 -14.62 -2.10
C SER A 384 -27.51 -15.78 -3.07
N SER A 385 -28.23 -16.87 -2.81
CA SER A 385 -28.29 -18.03 -3.71
C SER A 385 -29.38 -17.94 -4.78
N GLY A 386 -30.30 -16.97 -4.67
CA GLY A 386 -31.49 -16.85 -5.51
C GLY A 386 -31.61 -15.57 -6.34
N SER A 387 -30.69 -14.61 -6.17
CA SER A 387 -30.73 -13.35 -6.92
C SER A 387 -30.28 -13.55 -8.37
N SER A 388 -30.98 -12.98 -9.33
CA SER A 388 -30.56 -12.94 -10.74
C SER A 388 -29.40 -11.97 -10.96
N LEU A 389 -29.24 -10.97 -10.08
CA LEU A 389 -28.25 -9.91 -10.23
C LEU A 389 -26.92 -10.26 -9.57
N TYR A 390 -26.92 -10.88 -8.39
CA TYR A 390 -25.69 -11.13 -7.64
C TYR A 390 -25.77 -12.43 -6.83
N ASP A 391 -24.62 -13.05 -6.60
CA ASP A 391 -24.41 -14.07 -5.58
C ASP A 391 -23.76 -13.46 -4.32
N LYS A 392 -22.97 -12.38 -4.51
CA LYS A 392 -22.36 -11.60 -3.43
C LYS A 392 -22.42 -10.12 -3.77
N ILE A 393 -22.85 -9.29 -2.84
CA ILE A 393 -22.75 -7.84 -2.92
C ILE A 393 -21.90 -7.34 -1.75
N LYS A 394 -21.07 -6.34 -2.01
CA LYS A 394 -20.32 -5.58 -1.02
C LYS A 394 -20.62 -4.11 -1.22
N ILE A 395 -21.15 -3.46 -0.19
CA ILE A 395 -21.36 -2.00 -0.17
C ILE A 395 -20.41 -1.42 0.86
N SER A 396 -19.63 -0.44 0.45
CA SER A 396 -18.67 0.24 1.33
C SER A 396 -18.96 1.74 1.32
N SER A 397 -19.10 2.32 2.51
CA SER A 397 -19.23 3.76 2.72
C SER A 397 -18.13 4.21 3.67
N ALA A 398 -17.36 5.23 3.27
CA ALA A 398 -16.26 5.70 4.10
C ALA A 398 -16.19 7.23 4.15
N TYR A 399 -15.77 7.73 5.30
CA TYR A 399 -15.38 9.12 5.53
C TYR A 399 -13.94 9.15 5.98
N GLN A 400 -13.15 10.06 5.42
CA GLN A 400 -11.79 10.34 5.83
C GLN A 400 -11.62 11.83 6.09
N ASN A 401 -10.83 12.15 7.11
CA ASN A 401 -10.27 13.47 7.30
C ASN A 401 -8.74 13.34 7.34
N PHE A 402 -8.07 14.13 6.54
CA PHE A 402 -6.63 14.17 6.45
C PHE A 402 -6.15 15.60 6.67
N LYS A 403 -5.23 15.80 7.63
CA LYS A 403 -4.59 17.09 7.90
C LYS A 403 -3.11 16.99 7.70
N GLU A 404 -2.55 17.99 7.06
CA GLU A 404 -1.12 18.15 6.82
C GLU A 404 -0.72 19.59 7.13
N CYS A 405 0.36 19.77 7.89
CA CYS A 405 0.95 21.08 8.13
C CYS A 405 2.36 21.13 7.55
N ARG A 406 2.75 22.29 7.01
CA ARG A 406 4.11 22.60 6.55
C ARG A 406 4.58 23.86 7.23
N ILE A 407 5.72 23.74 7.89
CA ILE A 407 6.35 24.82 8.63
C ILE A 407 7.74 25.01 8.03
N ASN A 408 8.06 26.20 7.56
CA ASN A 408 9.41 26.50 7.11
C ASN A 408 9.85 27.92 7.50
N ARG A 409 11.13 28.08 7.70
CA ARG A 409 11.80 29.36 7.95
C ARG A 409 13.19 29.30 7.32
N LYS A 410 13.50 30.27 6.45
CA LYS A 410 14.85 30.45 5.89
C LYS A 410 15.86 30.76 7.01
N PHE A 411 17.09 30.37 6.82
CA PHE A 411 18.18 30.71 7.74
C PHE A 411 18.35 32.22 7.83
N ASN A 412 18.58 32.75 9.02
CA ASN A 412 18.63 34.17 9.33
C ASN A 412 17.35 35.00 9.07
N SER A 413 16.21 34.30 8.90
CA SER A 413 14.89 34.95 8.79
C SER A 413 14.13 34.86 10.10
N ASP A 414 13.51 35.97 10.50
CA ASP A 414 12.55 36.02 11.62
C ASP A 414 11.16 35.53 11.24
N THR A 415 10.95 35.22 9.95
CA THR A 415 9.64 34.91 9.38
C THR A 415 9.44 33.41 9.18
N ARG A 416 8.62 32.79 10.03
CA ARG A 416 8.17 31.43 9.94
C ARG A 416 6.89 31.35 9.13
N LYS A 417 6.85 30.54 8.06
CA LYS A 417 5.66 30.29 7.26
C LYS A 417 5.01 28.98 7.69
N ILE A 418 3.71 29.00 7.89
CA ILE A 418 2.88 27.87 8.29
C ILE A 418 1.78 27.73 7.26
N ARG A 419 1.65 26.56 6.66
CA ARG A 419 0.60 26.19 5.71
C ARG A 419 -0.08 24.92 6.17
N GLU A 420 -1.39 24.97 6.30
CA GLU A 420 -2.21 23.89 6.82
C GLU A 420 -3.23 23.49 5.74
N GLU A 421 -3.26 22.22 5.41
CA GLU A 421 -4.20 21.62 4.49
C GLU A 421 -5.08 20.59 5.22
N ASN A 422 -6.37 20.65 4.97
CA ASN A 422 -7.37 19.71 5.47
C ASN A 422 -8.19 19.14 4.32
N VAL A 423 -8.32 17.82 4.25
CA VAL A 423 -9.13 17.16 3.22
C VAL A 423 -10.18 16.30 3.89
N ASP A 424 -11.45 16.62 3.61
CA ASP A 424 -12.57 15.75 3.92
C ASP A 424 -12.91 14.92 2.68
N ALA A 425 -12.91 13.61 2.79
CA ALA A 425 -13.20 12.70 1.70
C ALA A 425 -14.34 11.74 2.06
N LEU A 426 -15.35 11.67 1.21
CA LEU A 426 -16.45 10.72 1.26
C LEU A 426 -16.33 9.74 0.10
N SER A 427 -16.55 8.46 0.33
CA SER A 427 -16.61 7.46 -0.72
C SER A 427 -17.76 6.48 -0.52
N LEU A 428 -18.36 6.09 -1.64
CA LEU A 428 -19.43 5.11 -1.70
C LEU A 428 -19.17 4.14 -2.85
N ASN A 429 -19.09 2.85 -2.54
CA ASN A 429 -18.82 1.79 -3.51
C ASN A 429 -19.92 0.73 -3.44
N PHE A 430 -20.38 0.29 -4.59
CA PHE A 430 -21.29 -0.83 -4.79
C PHE A 430 -20.59 -1.85 -5.67
N ASP A 431 -20.20 -3.00 -5.11
CA ASP A 431 -19.48 -4.06 -5.81
C ASP A 431 -20.31 -5.34 -5.82
N PHE A 432 -20.56 -5.90 -7.00
CA PHE A 432 -21.38 -7.07 -7.23
C PHE A 432 -20.55 -8.18 -7.85
N TYR A 433 -20.80 -9.41 -7.43
CA TYR A 433 -20.25 -10.61 -8.02
C TYR A 433 -21.38 -11.55 -8.40
N LYS A 434 -21.34 -12.08 -9.62
CA LYS A 434 -22.29 -13.07 -10.14
C LYS A 434 -21.59 -14.17 -10.88
N SER A 435 -21.83 -15.41 -10.48
CA SER A 435 -21.47 -16.59 -11.25
C SER A 435 -22.56 -16.85 -12.29
N LEU A 436 -22.21 -16.73 -13.56
CA LEU A 436 -23.12 -17.00 -14.67
C LEU A 436 -23.16 -18.51 -14.99
N SER A 437 -22.04 -19.18 -14.76
CA SER A 437 -21.89 -20.64 -14.91
C SER A 437 -20.64 -21.11 -14.17
N ASN A 438 -20.37 -22.41 -14.17
CA ASN A 438 -19.12 -22.96 -13.63
C ASN A 438 -17.84 -22.45 -14.34
N TRP A 439 -18.00 -21.83 -15.51
CA TRP A 439 -16.92 -21.37 -16.37
C TRP A 439 -16.89 -19.87 -16.58
N SER A 440 -17.89 -19.16 -16.07
CA SER A 440 -18.07 -17.73 -16.36
C SER A 440 -18.61 -17.01 -15.15
N ASN A 441 -17.94 -15.95 -14.74
CA ASN A 441 -18.44 -15.03 -13.72
C ASN A 441 -18.15 -13.58 -14.08
N ILE A 442 -18.96 -12.68 -13.56
CA ILE A 442 -18.82 -11.25 -13.71
C ILE A 442 -18.68 -10.59 -12.36
N SER A 443 -17.87 -9.52 -12.31
CA SER A 443 -17.82 -8.56 -11.22
C SER A 443 -18.11 -7.18 -11.82
N TYR A 444 -19.02 -6.44 -11.22
CA TYR A 444 -19.38 -5.12 -11.71
C TYR A 444 -19.73 -4.20 -10.55
N GLY A 445 -19.69 -2.91 -10.78
CA GLY A 445 -19.96 -1.97 -9.70
C GLY A 445 -19.99 -0.52 -10.12
N ALA A 446 -20.31 0.32 -9.14
CA ALA A 446 -20.29 1.76 -9.25
C ALA A 446 -19.56 2.36 -8.06
N GLU A 447 -18.91 3.50 -8.27
CA GLU A 447 -18.13 4.21 -7.27
C GLU A 447 -18.43 5.70 -7.36
N TYR A 448 -18.61 6.34 -6.20
CA TYR A 448 -18.65 7.79 -6.08
C TYR A 448 -17.67 8.23 -4.99
N ILE A 449 -16.84 9.22 -5.31
CA ILE A 449 -15.89 9.82 -4.36
C ILE A 449 -16.06 11.34 -4.43
N TYR A 450 -16.07 11.97 -3.27
CA TYR A 450 -16.11 13.42 -3.09
C TYR A 450 -15.01 13.83 -2.14
N ASN A 451 -14.21 14.83 -2.51
CA ASN A 451 -13.21 15.47 -1.64
C ASN A 451 -13.47 16.96 -1.58
N ARG A 452 -13.28 17.54 -0.40
CA ARG A 452 -13.25 18.97 -0.14
C ARG A 452 -11.92 19.34 0.50
N VAL A 453 -11.22 20.33 -0.05
CA VAL A 453 -9.91 20.78 0.39
C VAL A 453 -10.05 22.14 1.08
N GLY A 454 -9.73 22.19 2.38
CA GLY A 454 -9.51 23.42 3.12
C GLY A 454 -8.02 23.74 3.14
N SER A 455 -7.65 24.98 2.93
CA SER A 455 -6.26 25.45 2.97
C SER A 455 -6.17 26.77 3.70
N SER A 456 -5.20 26.90 4.60
CA SER A 456 -4.89 28.14 5.33
C SER A 456 -3.39 28.37 5.40
N ALA A 457 -2.97 29.64 5.42
CA ALA A 457 -1.56 29.96 5.46
C ALA A 457 -1.28 31.27 6.22
N TYR A 458 -0.21 31.24 7.01
CA TYR A 458 0.23 32.35 7.82
C TYR A 458 1.76 32.49 7.77
N LYS A 459 2.25 33.73 7.89
CA LYS A 459 3.62 34.03 8.29
C LYS A 459 3.62 34.59 9.69
N THR A 460 4.52 34.11 10.53
CA THR A 460 4.64 34.53 11.92
C THR A 460 6.06 35.02 12.17
N ASN A 461 6.22 36.23 12.66
CA ASN A 461 7.52 36.71 13.16
C ASN A 461 7.83 35.99 14.47
N ILE A 462 8.98 35.28 14.55
CA ILE A 462 9.33 34.42 15.69
C ILE A 462 9.67 35.22 16.96
N ASP A 463 10.10 36.48 16.83
CA ASP A 463 10.50 37.32 17.95
C ASP A 463 9.28 38.04 18.56
N THR A 464 8.38 38.55 17.72
CA THR A 464 7.21 39.33 18.15
C THR A 464 5.94 38.51 18.29
N ASN A 465 5.90 37.28 17.74
CA ASN A 465 4.73 36.43 17.64
C ASN A 465 3.55 37.04 16.86
N VAL A 466 3.81 38.06 16.05
CA VAL A 466 2.79 38.68 15.18
C VAL A 466 2.61 37.78 13.96
N SER A 467 1.36 37.44 13.65
CA SER A 467 1.00 36.60 12.51
C SER A 467 0.19 37.38 11.47
N GLU A 468 0.49 37.16 10.21
CA GLU A 468 -0.24 37.71 9.06
C GLU A 468 -0.67 36.57 8.10
N ARG A 469 -1.81 36.74 7.47
CA ARG A 469 -2.24 35.79 6.41
C ARG A 469 -1.36 35.96 5.18
N ILE A 470 -1.04 34.84 4.56
CA ILE A 470 -0.36 34.75 3.24
C ILE A 470 -1.18 33.87 2.31
N ALA A 471 -0.81 33.84 1.04
CA ALA A 471 -1.45 32.97 0.07
C ALA A 471 -1.38 31.51 0.48
N THR A 472 -2.49 30.83 0.36
CA THR A 472 -2.60 29.39 0.59
C THR A 472 -1.92 28.61 -0.53
N ARG A 473 -1.52 27.38 -0.24
CA ARG A 473 -0.91 26.50 -1.24
C ARG A 473 -1.93 26.02 -2.26
N TYR A 474 -3.13 25.71 -1.82
CA TYR A 474 -4.25 25.31 -2.66
C TYR A 474 -5.38 26.30 -2.54
N PRO A 475 -6.23 26.44 -3.55
CA PRO A 475 -7.45 27.22 -3.42
C PRO A 475 -8.30 26.65 -2.29
N ASN A 476 -8.72 27.51 -1.37
CA ASN A 476 -9.54 27.10 -0.25
C ASN A 476 -10.95 26.68 -0.73
N ASP A 477 -11.55 25.68 -0.05
CA ASP A 477 -12.86 25.09 -0.40
C ASP A 477 -12.93 24.40 -1.78
N SER A 478 -11.79 24.03 -2.34
CA SER A 478 -11.75 23.29 -3.61
C SER A 478 -12.40 21.92 -3.48
N LYS A 479 -13.10 21.50 -4.55
CA LYS A 479 -13.81 20.23 -4.62
C LYS A 479 -13.27 19.36 -5.74
N TRP A 480 -13.15 18.07 -5.47
CA TRP A 480 -12.80 17.05 -6.44
C TRP A 480 -13.78 15.88 -6.32
N GLN A 481 -14.38 15.48 -7.43
CA GLN A 481 -15.38 14.43 -7.44
C GLN A 481 -15.11 13.44 -8.56
N THR A 482 -15.45 12.17 -8.35
CA THR A 482 -15.47 11.17 -9.41
C THR A 482 -16.68 10.26 -9.29
N LEU A 483 -17.28 9.97 -10.42
CA LEU A 483 -18.31 8.96 -10.60
C LEU A 483 -17.79 7.93 -11.58
N ALA A 484 -17.90 6.63 -11.23
CA ALA A 484 -17.40 5.58 -12.08
C ALA A 484 -18.30 4.35 -12.09
N ALA A 485 -18.24 3.60 -13.19
CA ALA A 485 -18.83 2.28 -13.31
C ALA A 485 -17.86 1.33 -14.00
N TYR A 486 -17.84 0.07 -13.58
CA TYR A 486 -16.96 -0.95 -14.13
C TYR A 486 -17.67 -2.29 -14.32
N LEU A 487 -17.14 -3.07 -15.24
CA LEU A 487 -17.51 -4.45 -15.50
C LEU A 487 -16.25 -5.27 -15.77
N SER A 488 -16.10 -6.38 -15.07
CA SER A 488 -15.03 -7.36 -15.30
C SER A 488 -15.66 -8.75 -15.51
N HIS A 489 -15.18 -9.45 -16.51
CA HIS A 489 -15.63 -10.79 -16.86
C HIS A 489 -14.47 -11.77 -16.78
N LYS A 490 -14.66 -12.86 -16.07
CA LYS A 490 -13.74 -13.98 -16.01
C LYS A 490 -14.38 -15.20 -16.70
N TYR A 491 -13.72 -15.72 -17.73
CA TYR A 491 -14.16 -16.85 -18.52
C TYR A 491 -13.10 -17.95 -18.53
N LYS A 492 -13.53 -19.17 -18.28
CA LYS A 492 -12.67 -20.36 -18.21
C LYS A 492 -13.15 -21.38 -19.24
N PRO A 493 -12.68 -21.30 -20.51
CA PRO A 493 -13.10 -22.23 -21.55
C PRO A 493 -12.75 -23.70 -21.20
N ASN A 494 -11.76 -23.89 -20.35
CA ASN A 494 -11.39 -25.17 -19.77
C ASN A 494 -10.64 -24.97 -18.44
N SER A 495 -10.24 -26.05 -17.77
CA SER A 495 -9.54 -26.04 -16.50
C SER A 495 -8.10 -25.47 -16.55
N LYS A 496 -7.54 -25.24 -17.74
CA LYS A 496 -6.16 -24.82 -17.98
C LYS A 496 -6.05 -23.37 -18.42
N LEU A 497 -7.11 -22.78 -18.93
CA LEU A 497 -7.12 -21.42 -19.48
C LEU A 497 -8.15 -20.56 -18.77
N THR A 498 -7.72 -19.41 -18.30
CA THR A 498 -8.58 -18.35 -17.80
C THR A 498 -8.37 -17.11 -18.65
N ILE A 499 -9.45 -16.51 -19.11
CA ILE A 499 -9.49 -15.24 -19.82
C ILE A 499 -10.17 -14.24 -18.88
N GLN A 500 -9.56 -13.10 -18.67
CA GLN A 500 -10.15 -12.01 -17.91
C GLN A 500 -10.19 -10.76 -18.76
N SER A 501 -11.34 -10.13 -18.87
CA SER A 501 -11.53 -8.87 -19.57
C SER A 501 -12.28 -7.90 -18.67
N GLY A 502 -12.08 -6.61 -18.88
CA GLY A 502 -12.78 -5.62 -18.09
C GLY A 502 -12.75 -4.24 -18.74
N ILE A 503 -13.73 -3.42 -18.37
CA ILE A 503 -13.90 -2.06 -18.83
C ILE A 503 -14.37 -1.20 -17.67
N ARG A 504 -13.90 0.04 -17.61
CA ARG A 504 -14.34 1.04 -16.64
C ARG A 504 -14.45 2.40 -17.29
N TYR A 505 -15.51 3.11 -16.97
CA TYR A 505 -15.69 4.52 -17.29
C TYR A 505 -15.65 5.34 -16.02
N ASN A 506 -14.93 6.48 -16.08
CA ASN A 506 -14.84 7.46 -15.00
C ASN A 506 -15.22 8.84 -15.55
N TYR A 507 -15.96 9.61 -14.75
CA TYR A 507 -16.19 11.02 -14.93
C TYR A 507 -15.67 11.77 -13.72
N VAL A 508 -14.86 12.81 -13.95
CA VAL A 508 -14.16 13.56 -12.89
C VAL A 508 -14.45 15.03 -13.05
N THR A 509 -14.79 15.69 -11.95
CA THR A 509 -14.97 17.15 -11.89
C THR A 509 -14.10 17.76 -10.80
N ILE A 510 -13.56 18.93 -11.09
CA ILE A 510 -12.80 19.76 -10.16
C ILE A 510 -13.38 21.15 -10.20
N ASP A 511 -13.56 21.74 -9.01
CA ASP A 511 -14.03 23.11 -8.80
C ASP A 511 -13.04 23.77 -7.83
N ALA A 512 -12.30 24.78 -8.28
CA ALA A 512 -11.24 25.44 -7.53
C ALA A 512 -11.35 26.96 -7.69
N ASP A 513 -11.80 27.66 -6.64
CA ASP A 513 -11.89 29.13 -6.57
C ASP A 513 -10.57 29.74 -6.08
N LEU A 514 -9.92 30.52 -6.93
CA LEU A 514 -8.64 31.18 -6.70
C LEU A 514 -8.79 32.63 -6.25
N THR A 515 -10.00 33.11 -5.96
CA THR A 515 -10.26 34.52 -5.60
C THR A 515 -9.39 34.99 -4.44
N GLU A 516 -9.25 34.19 -3.38
CA GLU A 516 -8.39 34.51 -2.23
C GLU A 516 -6.91 34.62 -2.62
N ASN A 517 -6.42 33.68 -3.48
CA ASN A 517 -5.03 33.66 -3.93
C ASN A 517 -4.73 34.80 -4.90
N SER A 518 -5.70 35.19 -5.74
CA SER A 518 -5.57 36.31 -6.66
C SER A 518 -5.35 37.63 -5.96
N ALA A 519 -5.85 37.80 -4.74
CA ALA A 519 -5.59 38.99 -3.92
C ALA A 519 -4.11 39.16 -3.55
N PHE A 520 -3.32 38.09 -3.51
CA PHE A 520 -1.89 38.12 -3.20
C PHE A 520 -1.01 38.19 -4.46
N TYR A 521 -1.40 37.57 -5.58
CA TYR A 521 -0.51 37.36 -6.72
C TYR A 521 -1.02 37.95 -8.04
N ASN A 522 -2.14 38.67 -8.04
CA ASN A 522 -2.74 39.28 -9.21
C ASN A 522 -2.86 38.29 -10.38
N LEU A 523 -3.38 37.09 -10.10
CA LEU A 523 -3.60 36.07 -11.11
C LEU A 523 -4.64 36.55 -12.14
N PRO A 524 -4.46 36.25 -13.43
CA PRO A 524 -5.38 36.69 -14.47
C PRO A 524 -6.68 35.88 -14.54
N PHE A 525 -6.83 34.87 -13.68
CA PHE A 525 -7.98 34.00 -13.58
C PHE A 525 -8.33 33.77 -12.10
N ILE A 526 -9.59 33.57 -11.82
CA ILE A 526 -10.14 33.36 -10.47
C ILE A 526 -10.69 31.94 -10.25
N THR A 527 -10.69 31.11 -11.26
CA THR A 527 -11.11 29.70 -11.18
C THR A 527 -10.17 28.79 -11.93
N ALA A 528 -10.04 27.57 -11.48
CA ALA A 528 -9.36 26.49 -12.18
C ALA A 528 -10.28 25.26 -12.16
N ASP A 529 -11.28 25.26 -13.03
CA ASP A 529 -12.28 24.20 -13.11
C ASP A 529 -11.89 23.18 -14.17
N LEU A 530 -12.22 21.92 -13.95
CA LEU A 530 -11.96 20.83 -14.89
C LEU A 530 -13.11 19.83 -14.90
N GLU A 531 -13.57 19.50 -16.09
CA GLU A 531 -14.44 18.34 -16.34
C GLU A 531 -13.76 17.40 -17.32
N THR A 532 -13.61 16.15 -16.93
CA THR A 532 -12.94 15.17 -17.79
C THR A 532 -13.49 13.76 -17.59
N SER A 533 -13.24 12.89 -18.55
CA SER A 533 -13.63 11.49 -18.46
C SER A 533 -12.53 10.57 -18.99
N ALA A 534 -12.56 9.33 -18.55
CA ALA A 534 -11.62 8.32 -19.00
C ALA A 534 -12.29 6.96 -19.14
N LEU A 535 -11.97 6.28 -20.23
CA LEU A 535 -12.35 4.89 -20.49
C LEU A 535 -11.11 4.03 -20.42
N THR A 536 -11.13 2.99 -19.56
CA THR A 536 -10.02 2.06 -19.45
C THR A 536 -10.49 0.63 -19.67
N GLY A 537 -9.57 -0.21 -20.18
CA GLY A 537 -9.84 -1.61 -20.47
C GLY A 537 -8.70 -2.54 -20.08
N THR A 538 -8.99 -3.81 -19.89
CA THR A 538 -8.01 -4.87 -19.68
C THR A 538 -8.42 -6.12 -20.40
N LEU A 539 -7.44 -6.83 -20.95
CA LEU A 539 -7.59 -8.18 -21.48
C LEU A 539 -6.39 -9.01 -21.05
N GLY A 540 -6.65 -10.06 -20.30
CA GLY A 540 -5.60 -10.90 -19.75
C GLY A 540 -5.88 -12.38 -19.94
N LEU A 541 -4.81 -13.15 -20.07
CA LEU A 541 -4.81 -14.62 -20.20
C LEU A 541 -3.96 -15.22 -19.09
N SER A 542 -4.47 -16.25 -18.45
CA SER A 542 -3.70 -17.11 -17.56
C SER A 542 -3.82 -18.55 -18.05
N TRP A 543 -2.70 -19.12 -18.51
CA TRP A 543 -2.67 -20.45 -19.12
C TRP A 543 -1.75 -21.39 -18.35
N ASN A 544 -2.35 -22.43 -17.79
CA ASN A 544 -1.68 -23.49 -17.03
C ASN A 544 -1.78 -24.81 -17.81
N PRO A 545 -0.93 -25.05 -18.83
CA PRO A 545 -1.01 -26.26 -19.66
C PRO A 545 -0.76 -27.55 -18.86
N ASN A 546 0.07 -27.45 -17.81
CA ASN A 546 0.43 -28.52 -16.90
C ASN A 546 0.83 -27.97 -15.53
N PRO A 547 1.01 -28.77 -14.47
CA PRO A 547 1.33 -28.28 -13.12
C PRO A 547 2.67 -27.53 -12.99
N ILE A 548 3.55 -27.62 -14.00
CA ILE A 548 4.89 -27.01 -13.97
C ILE A 548 4.85 -25.56 -14.49
N PHE A 549 4.12 -25.31 -15.57
CA PHE A 549 4.13 -24.02 -16.25
C PHE A 549 2.83 -23.27 -16.06
N LEU A 550 2.93 -22.00 -15.68
CA LEU A 550 1.84 -21.03 -15.71
C LEU A 550 2.32 -19.82 -16.53
N TRP A 551 1.66 -19.57 -17.64
CA TRP A 551 1.87 -18.40 -18.49
C TRP A 551 0.81 -17.36 -18.23
N LYS A 552 1.22 -16.11 -18.21
CA LYS A 552 0.36 -14.95 -18.03
C LYS A 552 0.64 -13.95 -19.14
N LEU A 553 -0.40 -13.44 -19.76
CA LEU A 553 -0.33 -12.34 -20.71
C LEU A 553 -1.39 -11.31 -20.31
N ASN A 554 -1.03 -10.05 -20.25
CA ASN A 554 -1.94 -8.98 -19.87
C ASN A 554 -1.72 -7.74 -20.74
N ALA A 555 -2.80 -7.18 -21.28
CA ALA A 555 -2.81 -5.91 -21.98
C ALA A 555 -3.80 -5.00 -21.25
N THR A 556 -3.38 -3.78 -20.90
CA THR A 556 -4.16 -2.87 -20.07
C THR A 556 -4.07 -1.44 -20.56
N THR A 557 -5.12 -0.69 -20.33
CA THR A 557 -5.05 0.76 -20.32
C THR A 557 -5.27 1.27 -18.91
N ALA A 558 -4.59 2.34 -18.55
CA ALA A 558 -4.73 3.02 -17.27
C ALA A 558 -4.80 4.52 -17.47
N PHE A 559 -5.24 5.24 -16.45
CA PHE A 559 -5.27 6.69 -16.50
C PHE A 559 -5.00 7.31 -15.12
N ARG A 560 -4.59 8.58 -15.14
CA ARG A 560 -4.60 9.45 -13.98
C ARG A 560 -5.32 10.74 -14.35
N ALA A 561 -6.40 11.04 -13.66
CA ALA A 561 -7.04 12.34 -13.75
C ALA A 561 -6.20 13.38 -13.00
N PRO A 562 -6.12 14.62 -13.48
CA PRO A 562 -5.61 15.72 -12.68
C PRO A 562 -6.36 15.84 -11.34
N ASN A 563 -5.69 16.33 -10.33
CA ASN A 563 -6.27 16.63 -9.03
C ASN A 563 -5.99 18.10 -8.65
N ILE A 564 -6.36 18.52 -7.43
CA ILE A 564 -6.17 19.91 -6.98
C ILE A 564 -4.67 20.26 -6.89
N ASP A 565 -3.79 19.29 -6.56
CA ASP A 565 -2.33 19.53 -6.59
C ASP A 565 -1.80 19.82 -8.00
N ASP A 566 -2.42 19.26 -9.03
CA ASP A 566 -2.00 19.52 -10.41
C ASP A 566 -2.50 20.85 -10.95
N ILE A 567 -3.78 21.18 -10.71
CA ILE A 567 -4.43 22.30 -11.40
C ILE A 567 -4.44 23.59 -10.59
N GLY A 568 -4.40 23.53 -9.24
CA GLY A 568 -4.72 24.67 -8.39
C GLY A 568 -3.58 25.15 -7.49
N LYS A 569 -2.44 24.43 -7.42
CA LYS A 569 -1.40 24.80 -6.47
C LYS A 569 -0.59 26.03 -6.90
N ILE A 570 -0.18 26.80 -5.86
CA ILE A 570 0.82 27.87 -5.98
C ILE A 570 1.95 27.57 -5.00
N PHE A 571 3.17 27.43 -5.47
CA PHE A 571 4.32 27.19 -4.61
C PHE A 571 5.66 27.41 -5.31
N ASP A 572 6.70 27.62 -4.52
CA ASP A 572 8.10 27.70 -4.91
C ASP A 572 8.77 26.30 -4.84
N PRO A 573 9.08 25.65 -5.95
CA PRO A 573 9.82 24.39 -5.93
C PRO A 573 11.28 24.60 -5.52
N GLN A 574 11.86 25.72 -5.91
CA GLN A 574 13.17 26.25 -5.55
C GLN A 574 13.18 27.76 -5.73
N GLU A 575 14.20 28.43 -5.23
CA GLU A 575 14.39 29.88 -5.36
C GLU A 575 14.40 30.30 -6.83
N GLY A 576 13.76 31.43 -7.13
CA GLY A 576 13.61 31.95 -8.50
C GLY A 576 12.61 31.20 -9.38
N LEU A 577 11.85 30.25 -8.86
CA LEU A 577 10.79 29.53 -9.60
C LEU A 577 9.47 29.58 -8.86
N VAL A 578 8.39 29.77 -9.57
CA VAL A 578 7.03 29.66 -9.04
C VAL A 578 6.15 28.82 -9.93
N VAL A 579 5.44 27.86 -9.35
CA VAL A 579 4.43 27.06 -10.03
C VAL A 579 3.08 27.70 -9.83
N VAL A 580 2.37 27.92 -10.92
CA VAL A 580 1.05 28.56 -10.96
C VAL A 580 -0.04 27.58 -11.42
N PRO A 581 -1.32 27.86 -11.12
CA PRO A 581 -2.45 27.05 -11.56
C PRO A 581 -2.57 26.94 -13.08
N ASN A 582 -3.04 25.76 -13.57
CA ASN A 582 -3.37 25.51 -14.94
C ASN A 582 -4.62 24.63 -15.06
N GLY A 583 -5.76 25.22 -15.41
CA GLY A 583 -7.03 24.51 -15.61
C GLY A 583 -7.15 23.71 -16.92
N ASN A 584 -6.18 23.84 -17.85
CA ASN A 584 -6.27 23.23 -19.19
C ASN A 584 -5.60 21.85 -19.28
N LEU A 585 -5.72 21.05 -18.22
CA LEU A 585 -5.10 19.75 -18.16
C LEU A 585 -6.01 18.63 -18.69
N LYS A 586 -5.40 17.60 -19.26
CA LYS A 586 -6.04 16.34 -19.67
C LYS A 586 -5.56 15.20 -18.79
N PRO A 587 -6.32 14.09 -18.70
CA PRO A 587 -5.82 12.89 -18.04
C PRO A 587 -4.55 12.35 -18.71
N GLU A 588 -3.64 11.84 -17.91
CA GLU A 588 -2.56 10.96 -18.40
C GLU A 588 -3.17 9.61 -18.78
N TYR A 589 -2.70 9.01 -19.88
CA TYR A 589 -3.07 7.66 -20.27
C TYR A 589 -1.83 6.77 -20.37
N ALA A 590 -1.94 5.55 -19.85
CA ALA A 590 -0.93 4.53 -19.98
C ALA A 590 -1.47 3.30 -20.72
N TYR A 591 -0.67 2.78 -21.63
CA TYR A 591 -0.92 1.56 -22.39
C TYR A 591 0.15 0.55 -22.01
N GLY A 592 -0.24 -0.55 -21.35
CA GLY A 592 0.67 -1.53 -20.79
C GLY A 592 0.51 -2.91 -21.38
N GLY A 593 1.63 -3.61 -21.58
CA GLY A 593 1.69 -5.03 -21.90
C GLY A 593 2.61 -5.78 -20.94
N GLU A 594 2.22 -6.96 -20.52
CA GLU A 594 3.00 -7.80 -19.61
C GLU A 594 2.94 -9.27 -20.07
N LEU A 595 4.10 -9.92 -20.07
CA LEU A 595 4.25 -11.37 -20.27
C LEU A 595 4.94 -11.96 -19.05
N GLY A 596 4.31 -12.93 -18.41
CA GLY A 596 4.85 -13.62 -17.25
C GLY A 596 4.90 -15.13 -17.43
N VAL A 597 5.85 -15.76 -16.77
CA VAL A 597 5.97 -17.21 -16.68
C VAL A 597 6.33 -17.62 -15.25
N THR A 598 5.56 -18.55 -14.71
CA THR A 598 5.92 -19.22 -13.45
C THR A 598 6.25 -20.69 -13.76
N ILE A 599 7.43 -21.13 -13.34
CA ILE A 599 7.90 -22.52 -13.43
C ILE A 599 7.91 -23.11 -12.04
N ASN A 600 7.08 -24.14 -11.79
CA ASN A 600 6.95 -24.78 -10.50
C ASN A 600 7.33 -26.27 -10.59
N VAL A 601 8.51 -26.60 -10.10
CA VAL A 601 8.99 -27.99 -10.06
C VAL A 601 8.71 -28.58 -8.68
N LYS A 602 7.58 -29.28 -8.57
CA LYS A 602 7.15 -30.01 -7.34
C LYS A 602 7.20 -29.15 -6.07
N GLU A 603 6.98 -27.84 -6.18
CA GLU A 603 7.07 -26.87 -5.07
C GLU A 603 8.46 -26.76 -4.42
N SER A 604 9.44 -27.51 -4.90
CA SER A 604 10.83 -27.43 -4.44
C SER A 604 11.59 -26.29 -5.09
N ILE A 605 11.29 -26.02 -6.36
CA ILE A 605 11.82 -24.88 -7.11
C ILE A 605 10.65 -24.15 -7.74
N VAL A 606 10.50 -22.87 -7.41
CA VAL A 606 9.55 -21.96 -8.04
C VAL A 606 10.34 -20.80 -8.62
N PHE A 607 10.27 -20.63 -9.92
CA PHE A 607 10.82 -19.49 -10.64
C PHE A 607 9.67 -18.72 -11.27
N ASP A 608 9.59 -17.42 -10.97
CA ASP A 608 8.61 -16.49 -11.53
C ASP A 608 9.36 -15.40 -12.25
N CYS A 609 8.99 -15.11 -13.48
CA CYS A 609 9.60 -14.03 -14.26
C CYS A 609 8.51 -13.31 -15.04
N SER A 610 8.58 -11.98 -15.07
CA SER A 610 7.72 -11.15 -15.90
C SER A 610 8.52 -10.04 -16.60
N ALA A 611 8.19 -9.81 -17.87
CA ALA A 611 8.65 -8.66 -18.63
C ALA A 611 7.46 -7.76 -18.95
N TYR A 612 7.66 -6.45 -18.86
CA TYR A 612 6.61 -5.47 -19.05
C TYR A 612 7.08 -4.28 -19.87
N TYR A 613 6.13 -3.65 -20.53
CA TYR A 613 6.30 -2.41 -21.28
C TYR A 613 5.09 -1.53 -21.05
N THR A 614 5.32 -0.24 -20.79
CA THR A 614 4.29 0.77 -20.57
C THR A 614 4.63 2.02 -21.37
N TYR A 615 3.71 2.46 -22.20
CA TYR A 615 3.73 3.76 -22.87
C TYR A 615 2.80 4.71 -22.13
N LEU A 616 3.31 5.86 -21.70
CA LEU A 616 2.57 6.92 -21.02
C LEU A 616 2.40 8.11 -21.97
N GLU A 617 1.19 8.49 -22.25
CA GLU A 617 0.79 9.59 -23.10
C GLU A 617 0.22 10.74 -22.25
N ASN A 618 0.46 11.98 -22.69
CA ASN A 618 0.01 13.18 -21.98
C ASN A 618 0.52 13.27 -20.53
N ALA A 619 1.77 12.83 -20.28
CA ALA A 619 2.33 12.88 -18.94
C ALA A 619 2.31 14.29 -18.37
N LEU A 620 1.81 14.42 -17.15
CA LEU A 620 1.76 15.69 -16.42
C LEU A 620 3.15 15.99 -15.85
N VAL A 621 3.80 16.98 -16.41
CA VAL A 621 5.14 17.43 -16.03
C VAL A 621 5.13 18.94 -15.78
N ARG A 622 6.07 19.40 -14.94
CA ARG A 622 6.28 20.82 -14.69
C ARG A 622 7.18 21.41 -15.76
N LYS A 623 6.73 22.47 -16.40
CA LYS A 623 7.49 23.21 -17.44
C LYS A 623 7.31 24.70 -17.31
N SER A 624 8.23 25.49 -17.91
CA SER A 624 8.08 26.95 -18.10
C SER A 624 6.74 27.27 -18.74
N PHE A 625 6.08 28.28 -18.23
CA PHE A 625 4.73 28.65 -18.60
C PHE A 625 4.59 30.17 -18.70
N GLU A 626 3.73 30.64 -19.58
CA GLU A 626 3.44 32.05 -19.73
C GLU A 626 1.99 32.32 -19.30
N ILE A 627 1.82 33.26 -18.39
CA ILE A 627 0.50 33.77 -18.04
C ILE A 627 0.27 35.05 -18.84
N HIS A 628 -0.57 35.02 -19.87
CA HIS A 628 -0.86 36.15 -20.76
C HIS A 628 0.41 36.81 -21.35
N GLY A 629 1.42 36.02 -21.70
CA GLY A 629 2.68 36.48 -22.22
C GLY A 629 3.70 36.95 -21.15
N ILE A 630 3.43 36.67 -19.87
CA ILE A 630 4.33 36.97 -18.76
C ILE A 630 4.97 35.67 -18.31
N SER A 631 6.30 35.56 -18.46
CA SER A 631 7.12 34.43 -18.07
C SER A 631 7.76 34.54 -16.68
N GLU A 632 7.67 35.72 -16.04
CA GLU A 632 8.20 35.98 -14.71
C GLU A 632 7.17 36.72 -13.84
N MET A 633 7.12 36.44 -12.55
CA MET A 633 6.25 37.16 -11.63
C MET A 633 6.94 37.40 -10.29
N PHE A 634 6.48 38.41 -9.55
CA PHE A 634 6.96 38.63 -8.18
C PHE A 634 6.29 37.63 -7.25
N TYR A 635 7.09 36.76 -6.64
CA TYR A 635 6.64 35.75 -5.70
C TYR A 635 7.56 35.69 -4.50
N ASP A 636 7.00 35.72 -3.28
CA ASP A 636 7.71 35.52 -2.02
C ASP A 636 8.93 36.42 -1.79
N GLY A 637 8.91 37.65 -2.37
CA GLY A 637 9.97 38.65 -2.18
C GLY A 637 10.97 38.74 -3.32
N GLU A 638 10.85 37.89 -4.36
CA GLU A 638 11.77 37.85 -5.50
C GLU A 638 11.03 37.71 -6.85
N ILE A 639 11.71 38.05 -7.96
CA ILE A 639 11.22 37.76 -9.29
C ILE A 639 11.48 36.27 -9.57
N SER A 640 10.43 35.56 -9.90
CA SER A 640 10.49 34.12 -10.15
C SER A 640 9.98 33.77 -11.55
N GLU A 641 10.67 32.84 -12.23
CA GLU A 641 10.21 32.26 -13.48
C GLU A 641 8.91 31.47 -13.27
N VAL A 642 7.95 31.71 -14.13
CA VAL A 642 6.63 31.07 -14.07
C VAL A 642 6.68 29.70 -14.68
N GLN A 643 6.25 28.72 -13.93
CA GLN A 643 6.07 27.32 -14.36
C GLN A 643 4.63 26.86 -14.08
N ALA A 644 4.18 25.85 -14.82
CA ALA A 644 2.90 25.17 -14.57
C ALA A 644 3.02 23.67 -14.86
N ILE A 645 2.09 22.91 -14.31
CA ILE A 645 1.91 21.52 -14.74
C ILE A 645 1.27 21.55 -16.15
N GLN A 646 1.79 20.74 -17.06
CA GLN A 646 1.35 20.67 -18.44
C GLN A 646 1.34 19.21 -18.93
N ASN A 647 0.45 18.88 -19.89
CA ASN A 647 0.49 17.62 -20.64
C ASN A 647 1.53 17.71 -21.77
N ALA A 648 2.77 17.56 -21.47
CA ALA A 648 3.85 17.95 -22.37
C ALA A 648 4.87 16.84 -22.61
N SER A 649 4.63 15.60 -22.17
CA SER A 649 5.60 14.52 -22.28
C SER A 649 4.95 13.20 -22.68
N GLN A 650 5.74 12.38 -23.38
CA GLN A 650 5.49 10.96 -23.61
C GLN A 650 6.61 10.19 -22.93
N SER A 651 6.30 9.03 -22.36
CA SER A 651 7.30 8.23 -21.66
C SER A 651 7.15 6.75 -22.01
N TRP A 652 8.30 6.08 -22.14
CA TRP A 652 8.39 4.63 -22.35
C TRP A 652 9.12 4.00 -21.19
N ILE A 653 8.44 3.11 -20.50
CA ILE A 653 8.99 2.42 -19.33
C ILE A 653 8.88 0.92 -19.59
N TYR A 654 10.02 0.22 -19.48
CA TYR A 654 10.06 -1.23 -19.64
C TYR A 654 11.02 -1.86 -18.65
N GLY A 655 10.83 -3.13 -18.39
CA GLY A 655 11.69 -3.83 -17.46
C GLY A 655 11.33 -5.29 -17.32
N PHE A 656 12.06 -5.95 -16.45
CA PHE A 656 11.75 -7.31 -16.07
C PHE A 656 11.99 -7.55 -14.59
N GLU A 657 11.27 -8.52 -14.06
CA GLU A 657 11.30 -8.94 -12.67
C GLU A 657 11.46 -10.45 -12.63
N ALA A 658 12.29 -10.95 -11.71
CA ALA A 658 12.47 -12.38 -11.52
C ALA A 658 12.52 -12.75 -10.04
N ASP A 659 11.83 -13.82 -9.67
CA ASP A 659 11.83 -14.43 -8.33
C ASP A 659 12.28 -15.88 -8.44
N LEU A 660 13.17 -16.29 -7.57
CA LEU A 660 13.56 -17.68 -7.44
C LEU A 660 13.39 -18.13 -5.98
N LYS A 661 12.64 -19.19 -5.79
CA LYS A 661 12.46 -19.84 -4.50
C LYS A 661 12.91 -21.30 -4.62
N ILE A 662 13.89 -21.69 -3.81
CA ILE A 662 14.37 -23.07 -3.73
C ILE A 662 14.18 -23.59 -2.30
N ARG A 663 13.49 -24.70 -2.17
CA ARG A 663 13.33 -25.41 -0.92
C ARG A 663 14.26 -26.64 -0.91
N PHE A 664 15.43 -26.51 -0.27
CA PHE A 664 16.41 -27.60 -0.17
C PHE A 664 15.91 -28.73 0.75
N SER A 665 15.17 -28.35 1.79
CA SER A 665 14.56 -29.29 2.74
C SER A 665 13.33 -28.67 3.41
N LYS A 666 12.69 -29.38 4.33
CA LYS A 666 11.62 -28.80 5.19
C LYS A 666 12.13 -27.66 6.08
N ALA A 667 13.43 -27.67 6.38
CA ALA A 667 14.05 -26.69 7.27
C ALA A 667 14.78 -25.56 6.54
N LEU A 668 15.25 -25.74 5.31
CA LEU A 668 16.11 -24.79 4.61
C LEU A 668 15.49 -24.36 3.29
N LYS A 669 15.31 -23.03 3.15
CA LYS A 669 14.77 -22.35 1.98
C LYS A 669 15.69 -21.22 1.54
N PHE A 670 15.89 -21.08 0.25
CA PHE A 670 16.52 -19.91 -0.39
C PHE A 670 15.46 -19.16 -1.20
N THR A 671 15.49 -17.83 -1.14
CA THR A 671 14.68 -16.95 -2.00
C THR A 671 15.54 -15.82 -2.49
N THR A 672 15.34 -15.38 -3.72
CA THR A 672 15.97 -14.16 -4.24
C THR A 672 15.02 -13.47 -5.21
N GLN A 673 15.12 -12.16 -5.25
CA GLN A 673 14.34 -11.28 -6.10
C GLN A 673 15.28 -10.34 -6.85
N TYR A 674 14.91 -10.04 -8.09
CA TYR A 674 15.64 -9.15 -8.97
C TYR A 674 14.65 -8.26 -9.72
N SER A 675 14.90 -6.97 -9.75
CA SER A 675 14.09 -5.98 -10.46
C SER A 675 14.98 -5.08 -11.31
N TYR A 676 14.66 -4.98 -12.58
CA TYR A 676 15.27 -4.06 -13.53
C TYR A 676 14.18 -3.23 -14.19
N VAL A 677 14.39 -1.92 -14.25
CA VAL A 677 13.51 -0.98 -14.92
C VAL A 677 14.36 0.03 -15.69
N HIS A 678 13.89 0.39 -16.87
CA HIS A 678 14.43 1.48 -17.68
C HIS A 678 13.29 2.36 -18.15
N GLY A 679 13.50 3.68 -18.17
CA GLY A 679 12.48 4.63 -18.57
C GLY A 679 13.09 5.88 -19.20
N VAL A 680 12.54 6.26 -20.35
CA VAL A 680 12.87 7.51 -21.05
C VAL A 680 11.60 8.31 -21.26
N GLN A 681 11.72 9.62 -21.23
CA GLN A 681 10.67 10.57 -21.59
C GLN A 681 11.14 11.48 -22.71
N GLU A 682 10.25 11.77 -23.63
CA GLU A 682 10.47 12.73 -24.70
C GLU A 682 9.73 14.03 -24.36
N GLU A 683 10.48 15.07 -24.05
CA GLU A 683 9.92 16.39 -23.75
C GLU A 683 9.85 17.30 -24.95
N THR A 684 10.78 17.15 -25.86
CA THR A 684 10.85 17.84 -27.15
C THR A 684 11.11 16.78 -28.21
N PRO A 685 10.45 16.81 -29.37
CA PRO A 685 10.65 15.80 -30.40
C PRO A 685 12.12 15.49 -30.68
N GLY A 686 12.52 14.23 -30.47
CA GLY A 686 13.88 13.74 -30.68
C GLY A 686 14.84 13.95 -29.49
N VAL A 687 14.41 14.50 -28.37
CA VAL A 687 15.23 14.66 -27.16
C VAL A 687 14.70 13.74 -26.07
N GLU A 688 15.38 12.63 -25.85
CA GLU A 688 15.07 11.68 -24.79
C GLU A 688 15.82 12.02 -23.50
N LEU A 689 15.09 12.06 -22.38
CA LEU A 689 15.62 12.29 -21.04
C LEU A 689 15.25 11.14 -20.11
N PRO A 690 16.03 10.86 -19.05
CA PRO A 690 15.67 9.86 -18.06
C PRO A 690 14.37 10.22 -17.32
N VAL A 691 13.52 9.23 -17.10
CA VAL A 691 12.31 9.40 -16.25
C VAL A 691 12.72 9.48 -14.78
N ARG A 692 12.15 10.43 -14.06
CA ARG A 692 12.54 10.82 -12.71
C ARG A 692 12.59 9.69 -11.66
N HIS A 693 11.67 8.75 -11.69
CA HIS A 693 11.50 7.75 -10.62
C HIS A 693 11.84 6.32 -11.06
N VAL A 694 12.75 6.19 -12.00
CA VAL A 694 13.29 4.91 -12.44
C VAL A 694 14.42 4.51 -11.50
N ALA A 695 14.14 3.57 -10.60
CA ALA A 695 15.13 3.06 -9.66
C ALA A 695 16.22 2.26 -10.39
N PRO A 696 17.47 2.30 -9.93
CA PRO A 696 18.50 1.37 -10.43
C PRO A 696 18.11 -0.08 -10.15
N VAL A 697 18.86 -1.03 -10.72
CA VAL A 697 18.67 -2.46 -10.40
C VAL A 697 18.65 -2.66 -8.89
N PHE A 698 17.69 -3.40 -8.39
CA PHE A 698 17.58 -3.72 -6.96
C PHE A 698 17.00 -5.11 -6.72
N GLY A 699 17.21 -5.60 -5.51
CA GLY A 699 16.68 -6.87 -5.08
C GLY A 699 17.21 -7.32 -3.74
N ASP A 700 16.90 -8.57 -3.43
CA ASP A 700 17.34 -9.25 -2.21
C ASP A 700 17.69 -10.71 -2.45
N ALA A 701 18.34 -11.31 -1.46
CA ALA A 701 18.53 -12.77 -1.39
C ALA A 701 18.50 -13.21 0.08
N HIS A 702 17.71 -14.23 0.37
CA HIS A 702 17.49 -14.77 1.71
C HIS A 702 17.84 -16.23 1.78
N LEU A 703 18.53 -16.63 2.84
CA LEU A 703 18.72 -18.02 3.23
C LEU A 703 18.03 -18.24 4.58
N ILE A 704 16.88 -18.89 4.54
CA ILE A 704 15.99 -19.05 5.69
C ILE A 704 16.11 -20.49 6.19
N TRP A 705 16.53 -20.64 7.45
CA TRP A 705 16.55 -21.90 8.15
C TRP A 705 15.55 -21.88 9.30
N LYS A 706 14.66 -22.88 9.33
CA LYS A 706 13.62 -23.03 10.36
C LYS A 706 13.70 -24.41 10.99
N HIS A 707 13.90 -24.44 12.30
CA HIS A 707 13.90 -25.67 13.07
C HIS A 707 13.15 -25.51 14.39
N ASN A 708 12.06 -26.27 14.52
CA ASN A 708 11.17 -26.22 15.68
C ASN A 708 10.71 -24.77 15.98
N LYS A 709 11.15 -24.23 17.11
CA LYS A 709 10.83 -22.90 17.66
C LYS A 709 11.76 -21.78 17.17
N PHE A 710 12.78 -22.13 16.39
CA PHE A 710 13.83 -21.19 15.96
C PHE A 710 13.78 -21.01 14.45
N GLN A 711 13.85 -19.76 14.02
CA GLN A 711 14.00 -19.39 12.61
C GLN A 711 15.17 -18.41 12.49
N LEU A 712 16.06 -18.68 11.54
CA LEU A 712 17.17 -17.82 11.17
C LEU A 712 17.03 -17.43 9.70
N ASP A 713 17.23 -16.15 9.41
CA ASP A 713 17.20 -15.58 8.07
C ASP A 713 18.46 -14.72 7.87
N GLY A 714 19.42 -15.24 7.10
CA GLY A 714 20.54 -14.45 6.63
C GLY A 714 20.18 -13.85 5.28
N PHE A 715 20.28 -12.53 5.12
CA PHE A 715 19.85 -11.90 3.89
C PHE A 715 20.71 -10.73 3.44
N ILE A 716 20.68 -10.49 2.15
CA ILE A 716 21.38 -9.41 1.46
C ILE A 716 20.34 -8.56 0.78
N ASN A 717 20.40 -7.23 0.96
CA ASN A 717 19.73 -6.27 0.08
C ASN A 717 20.80 -5.60 -0.77
N TYR A 718 20.49 -5.38 -2.05
CA TYR A 718 21.43 -4.76 -2.97
C TYR A 718 20.74 -3.78 -3.92
N ASN A 719 21.53 -2.80 -4.38
CA ASN A 719 21.14 -1.77 -5.33
C ASN A 719 22.29 -1.48 -6.29
N GLY A 720 21.98 -1.39 -7.58
CA GLY A 720 22.96 -1.05 -8.60
C GLY A 720 23.32 0.43 -8.59
N GLU A 721 24.36 0.78 -9.32
CA GLU A 721 24.76 2.16 -9.57
C GLU A 721 23.83 2.82 -10.59
N LEU A 722 23.60 4.12 -10.44
CA LEU A 722 22.99 4.96 -11.47
C LEU A 722 23.94 6.11 -11.79
N ARG A 723 24.35 6.21 -13.06
CA ARG A 723 25.29 7.24 -13.53
C ARG A 723 24.58 8.57 -13.68
N SER A 724 25.36 9.65 -13.71
CA SER A 724 24.83 11.00 -13.92
C SER A 724 23.97 11.13 -15.18
N SER A 725 24.35 10.47 -16.28
CA SER A 725 23.59 10.45 -17.54
C SER A 725 22.19 9.85 -17.42
N ASP A 726 21.97 9.00 -16.42
CA ASP A 726 20.74 8.24 -16.22
C ASP A 726 19.88 8.85 -15.10
N ILE A 727 20.35 9.97 -14.50
CA ILE A 727 19.62 10.72 -13.48
C ILE A 727 18.81 11.83 -14.16
N SER A 728 17.53 11.93 -13.83
CA SER A 728 16.69 13.03 -14.29
C SER A 728 17.13 14.37 -13.70
N ALA A 729 17.25 15.39 -14.54
CA ALA A 729 17.59 16.74 -14.15
C ALA A 729 16.57 17.40 -13.18
N GLU A 730 15.39 16.81 -13.03
CA GLU A 730 14.40 17.26 -12.04
C GLU A 730 14.76 16.89 -10.59
N LEU A 731 15.76 16.04 -10.38
CA LEU A 731 16.21 15.65 -9.04
C LEU A 731 17.29 16.62 -8.56
N ALA A 732 17.22 17.00 -7.30
CA ALA A 732 18.22 17.89 -6.71
C ALA A 732 19.58 17.19 -6.56
N ASP A 733 20.62 17.80 -7.05
CA ASP A 733 22.00 17.26 -7.01
C ASP A 733 22.48 16.96 -5.59
N SER A 734 22.03 17.77 -4.61
CA SER A 734 22.42 17.66 -3.18
C SER A 734 22.03 16.32 -2.50
N ILE A 735 21.19 15.53 -3.15
CA ILE A 735 20.83 14.20 -2.61
C ILE A 735 21.78 13.09 -3.09
N PHE A 736 22.65 13.35 -4.04
CA PHE A 736 23.56 12.39 -4.65
C PHE A 736 24.99 12.51 -4.10
N ALA A 737 25.79 11.47 -4.31
CA ALA A 737 27.24 11.55 -4.16
C ALA A 737 27.85 12.12 -5.43
N LEU A 738 29.09 12.60 -5.34
CA LEU A 738 29.85 13.08 -6.49
C LEU A 738 30.83 12.03 -6.97
N ASP A 739 30.94 11.84 -8.30
CA ASP A 739 31.93 10.99 -8.92
C ASP A 739 33.31 11.68 -8.94
N ALA A 740 34.34 11.02 -9.46
CA ALA A 740 35.69 11.57 -9.55
C ALA A 740 35.80 12.84 -10.45
N GLN A 741 34.79 13.10 -11.27
CA GLN A 741 34.66 14.26 -12.15
C GLN A 741 33.81 15.37 -11.54
N GLY A 742 33.20 15.12 -10.36
CA GLY A 742 32.29 16.04 -9.68
C GLY A 742 30.86 15.98 -10.18
N ASN A 743 30.47 14.96 -10.95
CA ASN A 743 29.10 14.80 -11.42
C ASN A 743 28.26 14.03 -10.36
N PRO A 744 26.99 14.38 -10.15
CA PRO A 744 26.10 13.65 -9.24
C PRO A 744 25.83 12.23 -9.77
N TYR A 745 25.89 11.24 -8.89
CA TYR A 745 25.55 9.85 -9.19
C TYR A 745 25.02 9.11 -7.97
N ALA A 746 24.32 8.01 -8.19
CA ALA A 746 23.87 7.14 -7.10
C ALA A 746 24.79 5.90 -7.03
N PRO A 747 25.65 5.80 -6.00
CA PRO A 747 26.53 4.65 -5.82
C PRO A 747 25.77 3.35 -5.64
N SER A 748 26.34 2.25 -6.14
CA SER A 748 25.86 0.91 -5.79
C SER A 748 26.14 0.62 -4.32
N TRP A 749 25.27 -0.17 -3.69
CA TRP A 749 25.44 -0.61 -2.32
C TRP A 749 24.83 -1.98 -2.08
N TYR A 750 25.29 -2.65 -1.03
CA TYR A 750 24.66 -3.84 -0.49
C TYR A 750 24.76 -3.85 1.03
N THR A 751 23.82 -4.51 1.68
CA THR A 751 23.85 -4.74 3.12
C THR A 751 23.77 -6.21 3.42
N LEU A 752 24.58 -6.68 4.38
CA LEU A 752 24.46 -8.01 4.96
C LEU A 752 23.66 -7.91 6.25
N ASN A 753 22.69 -8.78 6.40
CA ASN A 753 21.71 -8.72 7.48
C ASN A 753 21.48 -10.12 8.06
N LEU A 754 21.16 -10.19 9.36
CA LEU A 754 20.82 -11.42 10.04
C LEU A 754 19.60 -11.19 10.92
N ARG A 755 18.58 -12.01 10.76
CA ARG A 755 17.36 -11.96 11.54
C ARG A 755 17.10 -13.31 12.19
N THR A 756 16.63 -13.30 13.41
CA THR A 756 16.26 -14.51 14.16
C THR A 756 14.91 -14.31 14.84
N GLN A 757 14.10 -15.36 14.82
CA GLN A 757 12.88 -15.45 15.60
C GLN A 757 12.97 -16.68 16.49
N PHE A 758 12.56 -16.53 17.76
CA PHE A 758 12.46 -17.60 18.72
C PHE A 758 11.09 -17.59 19.41
N ASP A 759 10.36 -18.71 19.29
CA ASP A 759 9.08 -18.92 19.94
C ASP A 759 9.30 -19.68 21.26
N PHE A 760 9.41 -18.97 22.38
CA PHE A 760 9.60 -19.57 23.70
C PHE A 760 8.47 -20.57 24.02
N ASN A 761 7.25 -20.14 23.80
CA ASN A 761 6.03 -20.93 23.92
C ASN A 761 4.95 -20.35 22.99
N LYS A 762 3.68 -20.81 23.13
CA LYS A 762 2.56 -20.31 22.30
C LYS A 762 2.22 -18.84 22.56
N SER A 763 2.58 -18.33 23.74
CA SER A 763 2.27 -16.95 24.16
C SER A 763 3.43 -15.98 23.96
N LEU A 764 4.68 -16.41 24.06
CA LEU A 764 5.85 -15.53 24.06
C LEU A 764 6.77 -15.84 22.88
N SER A 765 7.06 -14.83 22.09
CA SER A 765 8.02 -14.86 20.99
C SER A 765 8.94 -13.63 21.02
N ALA A 766 10.14 -13.78 20.49
CA ALA A 766 11.09 -12.68 20.30
C ALA A 766 11.65 -12.71 18.88
N VAL A 767 11.85 -11.53 18.31
CA VAL A 767 12.55 -11.30 17.05
C VAL A 767 13.74 -10.41 17.31
N GLY A 768 14.91 -10.83 16.85
CA GLY A 768 16.15 -10.05 16.88
C GLY A 768 16.71 -9.90 15.48
N THR A 769 17.09 -8.70 15.08
CA THR A 769 17.68 -8.44 13.77
C THR A 769 18.94 -7.59 13.92
N ILE A 770 19.97 -7.92 13.16
CA ILE A 770 21.13 -7.07 12.93
C ILE A 770 21.10 -6.70 11.45
N GLU A 771 20.81 -5.46 11.16
CA GLU A 771 20.84 -4.93 9.79
C GLU A 771 22.16 -4.21 9.52
N ASN A 772 22.57 -4.21 8.26
CA ASN A 772 23.78 -3.54 7.79
C ASN A 772 25.02 -3.89 8.64
N ILE A 773 25.33 -5.18 8.75
CA ILE A 773 26.46 -5.71 9.55
C ILE A 773 27.78 -5.07 9.13
N THR A 774 27.95 -4.79 7.82
CA THR A 774 29.14 -4.14 7.25
C THR A 774 29.20 -2.64 7.51
N ASN A 775 28.21 -2.08 8.17
CA ASN A 775 28.12 -0.66 8.54
C ASN A 775 28.31 0.31 7.36
N GLN A 776 27.69 -0.04 6.23
CA GLN A 776 27.71 0.79 5.02
C GLN A 776 26.99 2.11 5.26
N ARG A 777 27.57 3.23 4.82
CA ARG A 777 26.93 4.54 4.70
C ARG A 777 26.45 4.66 3.27
N TYR A 778 25.15 4.52 3.09
CA TYR A 778 24.51 4.54 1.79
C TYR A 778 23.22 5.34 1.83
N ARG A 779 22.76 5.71 0.67
CA ARG A 779 21.50 6.39 0.46
C ARG A 779 20.73 5.65 -0.63
N THR A 780 19.47 5.31 -0.39
CA THR A 780 18.63 4.73 -1.45
C THR A 780 18.38 5.77 -2.52
N PHE A 781 18.31 5.37 -3.78
CA PHE A 781 18.12 6.27 -4.91
C PHE A 781 16.96 7.27 -4.67
N SER A 782 17.16 8.52 -5.09
CA SER A 782 16.19 9.62 -4.92
C SER A 782 15.83 9.96 -3.46
N SER A 783 16.56 9.47 -2.48
CA SER A 783 16.36 9.76 -1.05
C SER A 783 17.20 10.95 -0.60
N GLY A 784 16.63 11.79 0.24
CA GLY A 784 17.36 12.93 0.85
C GLY A 784 17.96 12.62 2.22
N ILE A 785 17.75 11.41 2.76
CA ILE A 785 18.27 10.93 4.03
C ILE A 785 19.09 9.67 3.82
N SER A 786 20.21 9.54 4.50
CA SER A 786 21.01 8.31 4.47
C SER A 786 20.34 7.22 5.28
N ALA A 787 20.51 5.97 4.86
CA ALA A 787 19.96 4.81 5.53
C ALA A 787 20.67 4.52 6.86
N PRO A 788 20.06 3.71 7.74
CA PRO A 788 20.66 3.27 9.00
C PRO A 788 22.03 2.61 8.79
N GLY A 789 22.99 2.93 9.66
CA GLY A 789 24.20 2.15 9.82
C GLY A 789 23.87 0.78 10.42
N THR A 790 24.84 0.15 11.11
CA THR A 790 24.55 -1.10 11.82
C THR A 790 23.43 -0.87 12.82
N ASN A 791 22.32 -1.60 12.64
CA ASN A 791 21.08 -1.44 13.39
C ASN A 791 20.71 -2.74 14.11
N LEU A 792 20.67 -2.67 15.43
CA LEU A 792 20.19 -3.76 16.28
C LEU A 792 18.72 -3.53 16.57
N ILE A 793 17.87 -4.44 16.12
CA ILE A 793 16.41 -4.39 16.35
C ILE A 793 16.04 -5.58 17.24
N CYS A 794 15.30 -5.30 18.31
CA CYS A 794 14.76 -6.32 19.19
C CYS A 794 13.27 -6.08 19.38
N ALA A 795 12.47 -7.12 19.22
CA ALA A 795 11.04 -7.09 19.51
C ALA A 795 10.63 -8.30 20.33
N ILE A 796 9.79 -8.08 21.33
CA ILE A 796 9.20 -9.12 22.18
C ILE A 796 7.69 -9.01 22.04
N THR A 797 7.05 -10.12 21.69
CA THR A 797 5.60 -10.21 21.55
C THR A 797 5.05 -11.21 22.54
N TYR A 798 4.05 -10.79 23.30
CA TYR A 798 3.29 -11.64 24.22
C TYR A 798 1.83 -11.73 23.76
N LYS A 799 1.31 -12.96 23.67
CA LYS A 799 -0.07 -13.29 23.32
C LYS A 799 -0.78 -13.89 24.54
N PHE A 800 -1.94 -13.33 24.87
CA PHE A 800 -2.76 -13.73 26.02
C PHE A 800 -3.85 -14.71 25.59
#